data_95736095056a5b4627f0b0cbc9920f2f
#
_entry.id   95736095056a5b4627f0b0cbc9920f2f
#
_cell.length_a   1.000
_cell.length_b   1.000
_cell.length_c   1.000
_cell.angle_alpha   90.00
_cell.angle_beta   90.00
_cell.angle_gamma   90.00
#
_symmetry.space_group_name_H-M   'P 1'
#
loop_
_entity.id
_entity.type
_entity.pdbx_description
1 polymer ?
#
loop_
_entity_poly.entity_id
_entity_poly.type
_entity_poly.pdbx_seq_one_letter_code
_entity_poly.pdbx_strand_id
1 'polypeptide(L)'
;MKMNLFRTFFTMAAVTICAALSAQNNPVADGKAVVVVGNARFTVLTDRLLRMEWAQDGKFEDNATLAIINRNLPVPSFTASPKGNGVQIKTKSLTLLYDGSGKFDGNNLCVTFKMNGKSVTWRPGMEGKGNLLGTSRTLDGCEGRDKLRASDPMEPGILSRDGWAIVDESSRHILVKNDSDWGEWVQARPQGERQDLYIFAYGHDYLSALEDFTKVAGKIPMPPKFVFGYWWSRYWAYSDSEFLELGSEFRNRQIPMDVMIIDMDWHQTYPSASRRERRDEFGQSIGWTGYSWNRDLFGDPQGFLGELHSMGFKTALNLHPASGIRPREDSYDAFVADYTSRTSDYDGPQGFIYQGGEKKQDGTVGKKGYRAAVPYRMDQMEWADAYFNSVIHPLQNQGVDFWWLDWQQWKQSKYVDGLSNTFWINYTFFNDKVRANLGNAPEDSERPMTYHRWGGLGSHRYQLGFSGDTYINWDVLGFLPYFTATASNVGYGYWGHDLGGHMQHGEIPTDPELYTRWLQYGVFSPLFKTHCTSSAIIERRIWTFKEHYPYMLDAFNLRYALTPYIYDAARQAHDTGVSLCRPLYYYYPEDNQAYTFKDQYMFGDNILAATICEPIDSVKGTASREVWFPAGNDWYDMAHHKMIKGGAVKTLEYTIAENCWFVKAGCIIPLAQKGIQSLQDRTNALRIYIAPGKGKSSYTHYEDDETSQAYSSDFATTMITKEANASGCIVKVAARKGAYKGMDKQRDLTIVLGGLSRKPLSVTIDGNSLECYYNAETLEAEAKLPVMDADKAVTVEIKF
;
A
#
# COMPACT_ATOMS: atom_id res chain seq x y z
N MET A 1 -16.32 35.68 -36.80
CA MET A 1 -14.98 35.08 -36.84
C MET A 1 -14.26 35.07 -35.47
N LYS A 2 -15.04 35.04 -34.36
CA LYS A 2 -14.48 34.93 -32.96
C LYS A 2 -14.98 33.69 -32.20
N MET A 3 -15.82 32.86 -32.82
CA MET A 3 -16.44 31.72 -32.17
C MET A 3 -15.70 30.37 -32.42
N ASN A 4 -14.81 30.32 -33.39
CA ASN A 4 -14.07 29.09 -33.72
C ASN A 4 -12.72 28.95 -32.99
N LEU A 5 -12.19 30.04 -32.39
CA LEU A 5 -10.94 29.95 -31.62
C LEU A 5 -11.14 29.32 -30.22
N PHE A 6 -12.32 29.52 -29.62
CA PHE A 6 -12.61 28.95 -28.29
C PHE A 6 -12.85 27.44 -28.31
N ARG A 7 -13.42 26.90 -29.40
CA ARG A 7 -13.62 25.45 -29.54
C ARG A 7 -12.32 24.70 -29.81
N THR A 8 -11.37 25.32 -30.49
CA THR A 8 -10.07 24.69 -30.78
C THR A 8 -9.17 24.65 -29.55
N PHE A 9 -9.25 25.64 -28.65
CA PHE A 9 -8.51 25.62 -27.37
C PHE A 9 -9.07 24.60 -26.37
N PHE A 10 -10.38 24.42 -26.31
CA PHE A 10 -10.99 23.40 -25.40
C PHE A 10 -10.69 21.96 -25.86
N THR A 11 -10.67 21.71 -27.18
CA THR A 11 -10.32 20.38 -27.71
C THR A 11 -8.83 20.09 -27.54
N MET A 12 -7.94 21.08 -27.62
CA MET A 12 -6.50 20.88 -27.35
C MET A 12 -6.21 20.66 -25.87
N ALA A 13 -6.90 21.35 -24.94
CA ALA A 13 -6.76 21.12 -23.51
C ALA A 13 -7.28 19.73 -23.10
N ALA A 14 -8.43 19.29 -23.63
CA ALA A 14 -8.97 17.96 -23.36
C ALA A 14 -8.08 16.83 -23.91
N VAL A 15 -7.51 17.02 -25.11
CA VAL A 15 -6.54 16.06 -25.69
C VAL A 15 -5.23 16.01 -24.91
N THR A 16 -4.78 17.14 -24.36
CA THR A 16 -3.53 17.17 -23.54
C THR A 16 -3.75 16.55 -22.17
N ILE A 17 -4.93 16.67 -21.56
CA ILE A 17 -5.27 16.05 -20.27
C ILE A 17 -5.51 14.53 -20.43
N CYS A 18 -6.20 14.09 -21.47
CA CYS A 18 -6.27 12.67 -21.83
C CYS A 18 -4.87 12.07 -22.08
N ALA A 19 -3.96 12.81 -22.70
CA ALA A 19 -2.58 12.35 -22.91
C ALA A 19 -1.80 12.23 -21.59
N ALA A 20 -2.05 13.06 -20.58
CA ALA A 20 -1.37 12.97 -19.29
C ALA A 20 -1.88 11.80 -18.43
N LEU A 21 -3.17 11.46 -18.48
CA LEU A 21 -3.74 10.29 -17.78
C LEU A 21 -3.47 8.99 -18.55
N SER A 22 -3.40 9.02 -19.89
CA SER A 22 -2.98 7.88 -20.73
C SER A 22 -1.47 7.69 -20.78
N ALA A 23 -0.66 8.61 -20.24
CA ALA A 23 0.80 8.47 -20.19
C ALA A 23 1.27 7.34 -19.26
N GLN A 24 0.40 6.82 -18.39
CA GLN A 24 0.71 5.67 -17.54
C GLN A 24 0.64 4.34 -18.29
N ASN A 25 -0.26 4.17 -19.26
CA ASN A 25 -0.42 2.95 -20.06
C ASN A 25 0.10 3.17 -21.49
N ASN A 26 1.40 2.91 -21.68
CA ASN A 26 2.03 2.92 -22.99
C ASN A 26 2.62 1.54 -23.33
N PRO A 27 1.74 0.57 -23.68
CA PRO A 27 2.14 -0.83 -23.79
C PRO A 27 2.93 -1.16 -25.07
N VAL A 28 2.95 -0.26 -26.06
CA VAL A 28 3.69 -0.48 -27.31
C VAL A 28 5.13 -0.01 -27.17
N ALA A 29 6.07 -0.91 -27.29
CA ALA A 29 7.50 -0.58 -27.21
C ALA A 29 7.98 0.21 -28.45
N ASP A 30 9.04 1.04 -28.28
CA ASP A 30 9.73 1.63 -29.43
C ASP A 30 10.25 0.50 -30.34
N GLY A 31 9.99 0.58 -31.63
CA GLY A 31 10.42 -0.41 -32.61
C GLY A 31 11.94 -0.66 -32.65
N LYS A 32 12.75 0.32 -32.20
CA LYS A 32 14.21 0.18 -32.08
C LYS A 32 14.61 -0.75 -30.91
N ALA A 33 13.75 -0.98 -29.95
CA ALA A 33 13.96 -1.92 -28.85
C ALA A 33 13.54 -3.35 -29.21
N VAL A 34 12.91 -3.57 -30.39
CA VAL A 34 12.27 -4.82 -30.77
C VAL A 34 13.12 -5.58 -31.79
N VAL A 35 13.27 -6.88 -31.58
CA VAL A 35 13.98 -7.82 -32.49
C VAL A 35 13.03 -8.98 -32.76
N VAL A 36 12.71 -9.23 -34.03
CA VAL A 36 11.82 -10.32 -34.47
C VAL A 36 12.62 -11.36 -35.24
N VAL A 37 12.43 -12.63 -34.89
CA VAL A 37 13.06 -13.80 -35.58
C VAL A 37 12.01 -14.89 -35.71
N GLY A 38 11.48 -15.07 -36.94
CA GLY A 38 10.37 -16.02 -37.18
C GLY A 38 9.15 -15.69 -36.28
N ASN A 39 8.74 -16.68 -35.53
CA ASN A 39 7.62 -16.59 -34.59
C ASN A 39 8.01 -16.11 -33.18
N ALA A 40 9.24 -15.60 -32.98
CA ALA A 40 9.72 -15.04 -31.72
C ALA A 40 9.91 -13.54 -31.83
N ARG A 41 9.57 -12.81 -30.77
CA ARG A 41 9.83 -11.40 -30.61
C ARG A 41 10.54 -11.16 -29.28
N PHE A 42 11.59 -10.36 -29.31
CA PHE A 42 12.35 -9.94 -28.14
C PHE A 42 12.26 -8.41 -28.00
N THR A 43 11.92 -7.92 -26.83
CA THR A 43 11.90 -6.47 -26.53
C THR A 43 12.91 -6.18 -25.43
N VAL A 44 13.90 -5.35 -25.73
CA VAL A 44 14.91 -4.91 -24.75
C VAL A 44 14.40 -3.69 -24.02
N LEU A 45 13.83 -3.90 -22.81
CA LEU A 45 13.21 -2.85 -22.02
C LEU A 45 14.24 -2.03 -21.25
N THR A 46 15.21 -2.71 -20.60
CA THR A 46 16.40 -2.10 -20.01
C THR A 46 17.61 -2.96 -20.32
N ASP A 47 18.80 -2.64 -19.81
CA ASP A 47 19.98 -3.48 -19.99
C ASP A 47 19.90 -4.81 -19.19
N ARG A 48 18.91 -4.99 -18.32
CA ARG A 48 18.68 -6.15 -17.43
C ARG A 48 17.26 -6.73 -17.45
N LEU A 49 16.31 -6.05 -18.13
CA LEU A 49 14.92 -6.48 -18.26
C LEU A 49 14.56 -6.67 -19.74
N LEU A 50 14.21 -7.89 -20.10
CA LEU A 50 13.79 -8.24 -21.45
C LEU A 50 12.43 -8.92 -21.44
N ARG A 51 11.60 -8.60 -22.45
CA ARG A 51 10.42 -9.39 -22.81
C ARG A 51 10.76 -10.36 -23.93
N MET A 52 10.28 -11.58 -23.82
CA MET A 52 10.50 -12.68 -24.76
C MET A 52 9.15 -13.30 -25.10
N GLU A 53 8.74 -13.18 -26.35
CA GLU A 53 7.45 -13.69 -26.83
C GLU A 53 7.67 -14.73 -27.92
N TRP A 54 6.84 -15.75 -27.88
CA TRP A 54 6.71 -16.70 -29.00
C TRP A 54 5.20 -16.92 -29.25
N ALA A 55 4.80 -16.91 -30.54
CA ALA A 55 3.43 -17.13 -30.96
C ALA A 55 3.38 -18.02 -32.17
N GLN A 56 2.63 -19.13 -32.12
CA GLN A 56 2.53 -20.10 -33.21
C GLN A 56 2.05 -19.45 -34.52
N ASP A 57 1.17 -18.46 -34.43
CA ASP A 57 0.60 -17.72 -35.56
C ASP A 57 1.41 -16.46 -35.95
N GLY A 58 2.53 -16.20 -35.28
CA GLY A 58 3.37 -15.01 -35.49
C GLY A 58 2.73 -13.69 -35.04
N LYS A 59 1.57 -13.70 -34.33
CA LYS A 59 0.90 -12.52 -33.83
C LYS A 59 1.27 -12.27 -32.37
N PHE A 60 1.92 -11.16 -32.13
CA PHE A 60 2.38 -10.74 -30.81
C PHE A 60 1.37 -9.80 -30.12
N GLU A 61 1.43 -9.74 -28.78
CA GLU A 61 0.50 -8.95 -27.98
C GLU A 61 1.08 -7.57 -27.64
N ASP A 62 0.43 -6.53 -28.11
CA ASP A 62 0.83 -5.14 -27.86
C ASP A 62 -0.04 -4.41 -26.83
N ASN A 63 -1.20 -4.98 -26.41
CA ASN A 63 -1.99 -4.42 -25.34
C ASN A 63 -1.28 -4.53 -24.00
N ALA A 64 -1.64 -3.66 -23.06
CA ALA A 64 -1.27 -3.80 -21.66
C ALA A 64 -1.85 -5.09 -21.08
N THR A 65 -1.22 -5.62 -20.05
CA THR A 65 -1.77 -6.71 -19.24
C THR A 65 -2.15 -6.20 -17.85
N LEU A 66 -2.79 -7.06 -17.05
CA LEU A 66 -3.09 -6.68 -15.66
C LEU A 66 -1.83 -6.37 -14.84
N ALA A 67 -0.65 -6.92 -15.20
CA ALA A 67 0.61 -6.65 -14.50
C ALA A 67 1.48 -5.61 -15.20
N ILE A 68 1.66 -5.72 -16.53
CA ILE A 68 2.60 -4.88 -17.28
C ILE A 68 1.85 -3.93 -18.19
N ILE A 69 1.95 -2.64 -17.92
CA ILE A 69 1.16 -1.59 -18.58
C ILE A 69 1.99 -0.66 -19.46
N ASN A 70 3.32 -0.70 -19.34
CA ASN A 70 4.20 0.20 -20.07
C ASN A 70 5.41 -0.55 -20.61
N ARG A 71 5.65 -0.41 -21.92
CA ARG A 71 6.81 -0.96 -22.60
C ARG A 71 7.53 0.09 -23.43
N ASN A 72 6.99 1.30 -23.54
CA ASN A 72 7.61 2.42 -24.22
C ASN A 72 8.61 3.13 -23.30
N LEU A 73 9.77 2.51 -23.14
CA LEU A 73 10.86 3.03 -22.32
C LEU A 73 11.98 3.60 -23.21
N PRO A 74 12.88 4.45 -22.68
CA PRO A 74 14.09 4.84 -23.39
C PRO A 74 14.87 3.62 -23.85
N VAL A 75 15.17 3.53 -25.15
CA VAL A 75 15.82 2.37 -25.75
C VAL A 75 17.24 2.24 -25.22
N PRO A 76 17.60 1.13 -24.54
CA PRO A 76 18.96 0.95 -24.04
C PRO A 76 19.92 0.63 -25.20
N SER A 77 21.21 0.83 -24.99
CA SER A 77 22.23 0.42 -25.96
C SER A 77 22.35 -1.11 -25.95
N PHE A 78 22.14 -1.73 -27.11
CA PHE A 78 22.31 -3.17 -27.32
C PHE A 78 22.72 -3.49 -28.76
N THR A 79 23.15 -4.73 -29.00
CA THR A 79 23.38 -5.26 -30.32
C THR A 79 22.54 -6.52 -30.53
N ALA A 80 21.99 -6.67 -31.75
CA ALA A 80 21.35 -7.90 -32.21
C ALA A 80 22.10 -8.43 -33.43
N SER A 81 22.57 -9.66 -33.34
CA SER A 81 23.37 -10.30 -34.42
C SER A 81 22.76 -11.66 -34.76
N PRO A 82 22.65 -12.01 -36.05
CA PRO A 82 22.23 -13.35 -36.46
C PRO A 82 23.13 -14.43 -35.83
N LYS A 83 22.52 -15.53 -35.40
CA LYS A 83 23.23 -16.71 -34.88
C LYS A 83 22.56 -17.97 -35.38
N GLY A 84 23.09 -18.50 -36.54
CA GLY A 84 22.38 -19.54 -37.28
C GLY A 84 21.03 -19.05 -37.78
N ASN A 85 19.94 -19.77 -37.45
CA ASN A 85 18.55 -19.38 -37.73
C ASN A 85 17.96 -18.44 -36.68
N GLY A 86 18.69 -18.21 -35.60
CA GLY A 86 18.24 -17.41 -34.43
C GLY A 86 18.98 -16.08 -34.31
N VAL A 87 19.07 -15.59 -33.05
CA VAL A 87 19.66 -14.31 -32.75
C VAL A 87 20.47 -14.35 -31.46
N GLN A 88 21.52 -13.55 -31.41
CA GLN A 88 22.18 -13.14 -30.18
C GLN A 88 21.88 -11.66 -29.91
N ILE A 89 21.28 -11.38 -28.75
CA ILE A 89 21.05 -10.02 -28.26
C ILE A 89 22.01 -9.77 -27.10
N LYS A 90 22.76 -8.69 -27.16
CA LYS A 90 23.73 -8.33 -26.11
C LYS A 90 23.53 -6.91 -25.68
N THR A 91 23.23 -6.74 -24.38
CA THR A 91 23.21 -5.45 -23.67
C THR A 91 24.52 -5.23 -22.93
N LYS A 92 24.62 -4.17 -22.16
CA LYS A 92 25.74 -3.93 -21.24
C LYS A 92 25.84 -5.04 -20.17
N SER A 93 24.72 -5.59 -19.71
CA SER A 93 24.62 -6.44 -18.52
C SER A 93 24.35 -7.91 -18.81
N LEU A 94 23.72 -8.26 -19.95
CA LEU A 94 23.36 -9.63 -20.26
C LEU A 94 23.53 -9.98 -21.75
N THR A 95 23.48 -11.29 -22.02
CA THR A 95 23.44 -11.85 -23.38
C THR A 95 22.28 -12.85 -23.47
N LEU A 96 21.33 -12.61 -24.36
CA LEU A 96 20.32 -13.58 -24.76
C LEU A 96 20.78 -14.31 -26.03
N LEU A 97 20.56 -15.61 -26.05
CA LEU A 97 20.80 -16.46 -27.23
C LEU A 97 19.54 -17.28 -27.50
N TYR A 98 19.01 -17.17 -28.71
CA TYR A 98 17.91 -17.98 -29.24
C TYR A 98 18.34 -18.60 -30.57
N ASP A 99 18.12 -19.89 -30.77
CA ASP A 99 18.57 -20.62 -31.95
C ASP A 99 17.60 -20.59 -33.14
N GLY A 100 16.37 -20.08 -32.92
CA GLY A 100 15.35 -19.97 -33.98
C GLY A 100 14.49 -21.22 -34.17
N SER A 101 14.59 -22.25 -33.33
CA SER A 101 13.96 -23.56 -33.55
C SER A 101 12.51 -23.67 -33.02
N GLY A 102 11.81 -22.60 -32.74
CA GLY A 102 10.39 -22.62 -32.35
C GLY A 102 10.09 -22.16 -30.95
N LYS A 103 9.07 -22.75 -30.30
CA LYS A 103 8.65 -22.43 -28.93
C LYS A 103 9.83 -22.49 -27.96
N PHE A 104 9.89 -21.53 -27.05
CA PHE A 104 10.99 -21.43 -26.08
C PHE A 104 11.05 -22.62 -25.14
N ASP A 105 12.19 -23.24 -25.06
CA ASP A 105 12.52 -24.30 -24.11
C ASP A 105 13.98 -24.20 -23.62
N GLY A 106 14.38 -25.13 -22.73
CA GLY A 106 15.72 -25.12 -22.13
C GLY A 106 16.88 -25.41 -23.12
N ASN A 107 16.59 -25.85 -24.36
CA ASN A 107 17.61 -26.15 -25.37
C ASN A 107 17.84 -24.97 -26.30
N ASN A 108 16.77 -24.22 -26.64
CA ASN A 108 16.79 -23.22 -27.70
C ASN A 108 16.92 -21.76 -27.22
N LEU A 109 16.65 -21.48 -25.95
CA LEU A 109 16.74 -20.14 -25.39
C LEU A 109 17.57 -20.12 -24.10
N CYS A 110 18.47 -19.14 -24.00
CA CYS A 110 19.12 -18.84 -22.72
C CYS A 110 19.45 -17.35 -22.56
N VAL A 111 19.50 -16.90 -21.30
CA VAL A 111 19.98 -15.57 -20.90
C VAL A 111 21.12 -15.72 -19.91
N THR A 112 22.26 -15.13 -20.22
CA THR A 112 23.48 -15.18 -19.39
C THR A 112 23.85 -13.77 -18.93
N PHE A 113 24.17 -13.62 -17.65
CA PHE A 113 24.60 -12.36 -17.05
C PHE A 113 25.67 -12.62 -15.97
N LYS A 114 26.20 -11.54 -15.37
CA LYS A 114 27.17 -11.62 -14.29
C LYS A 114 26.52 -11.30 -12.95
N MET A 115 26.79 -12.13 -11.94
CA MET A 115 26.44 -11.90 -10.54
C MET A 115 27.69 -12.19 -9.69
N ASN A 116 28.17 -11.21 -8.94
CA ASN A 116 29.38 -11.33 -8.11
C ASN A 116 30.62 -11.86 -8.89
N GLY A 117 30.79 -11.39 -10.11
CA GLY A 117 31.86 -11.79 -11.00
C GLY A 117 31.71 -13.16 -11.67
N LYS A 118 30.72 -13.96 -11.25
CA LYS A 118 30.44 -15.28 -11.83
C LYS A 118 29.37 -15.18 -12.94
N SER A 119 29.46 -16.06 -13.96
CA SER A 119 28.39 -16.18 -14.94
C SER A 119 27.23 -16.98 -14.38
N VAL A 120 26.03 -16.42 -14.52
CA VAL A 120 24.76 -17.09 -14.26
C VAL A 120 24.01 -17.22 -15.59
N THR A 121 23.42 -18.38 -15.85
CA THR A 121 22.62 -18.61 -17.06
C THR A 121 21.24 -19.12 -16.68
N TRP A 122 20.21 -18.41 -17.11
CA TRP A 122 18.83 -18.86 -17.05
C TRP A 122 18.41 -19.54 -18.35
N ARG A 123 17.55 -20.55 -18.26
CA ARG A 123 16.88 -21.23 -19.37
C ARG A 123 15.41 -21.49 -19.05
N PRO A 124 14.50 -21.50 -20.04
CA PRO A 124 13.10 -21.90 -19.81
C PRO A 124 13.03 -23.27 -19.13
N GLY A 125 12.11 -23.39 -18.15
CA GLY A 125 11.92 -24.59 -17.34
C GLY A 125 12.83 -24.69 -16.12
N MET A 126 13.78 -23.76 -15.91
CA MET A 126 14.54 -23.72 -14.65
C MET A 126 13.64 -23.25 -13.50
N GLU A 127 13.72 -23.96 -12.39
CA GLU A 127 13.03 -23.61 -11.16
C GLU A 127 13.81 -22.51 -10.40
N GLY A 128 13.15 -21.40 -10.09
CA GLY A 128 13.72 -20.29 -9.32
C GLY A 128 13.67 -20.54 -7.82
N LYS A 129 14.52 -21.44 -7.29
CA LYS A 129 14.54 -21.84 -5.87
C LYS A 129 14.90 -20.70 -4.91
N GLY A 130 15.63 -19.72 -5.40
CA GLY A 130 16.06 -18.55 -4.65
C GLY A 130 15.06 -17.40 -4.67
N ASN A 131 13.85 -17.56 -5.25
CA ASN A 131 12.86 -16.50 -5.29
C ASN A 131 12.51 -16.01 -3.88
N LEU A 132 12.54 -14.70 -3.67
CA LEU A 132 12.34 -14.08 -2.35
C LEU A 132 10.87 -13.85 -2.01
N LEU A 133 9.97 -14.34 -2.84
CA LEU A 133 8.52 -14.23 -2.74
C LEU A 133 8.03 -12.77 -2.81
N GLY A 134 6.74 -12.60 -2.83
CA GLY A 134 6.03 -11.33 -2.80
C GLY A 134 5.07 -11.30 -1.62
N THR A 135 3.79 -11.52 -1.88
CA THR A 135 2.74 -11.51 -0.86
C THR A 135 1.69 -12.57 -1.14
N SER A 136 0.66 -12.65 -0.31
CA SER A 136 -0.45 -13.57 -0.45
C SER A 136 -1.77 -12.78 -0.57
N ARG A 137 -2.76 -13.41 -1.19
CA ARG A 137 -4.11 -12.84 -1.29
C ARG A 137 -4.72 -12.55 0.07
N THR A 138 -4.44 -13.38 1.09
CA THR A 138 -5.02 -13.25 2.41
C THR A 138 -4.23 -13.99 3.47
N LEU A 139 -4.31 -13.49 4.70
CA LEU A 139 -3.91 -14.17 5.92
C LEU A 139 -5.10 -14.72 6.72
N ASP A 140 -6.31 -14.85 6.11
CA ASP A 140 -7.47 -15.40 6.82
C ASP A 140 -7.15 -16.77 7.42
N GLY A 141 -7.39 -16.89 8.73
CA GLY A 141 -7.12 -18.12 9.46
C GLY A 141 -5.63 -18.44 9.63
N CYS A 142 -4.74 -17.46 9.39
CA CYS A 142 -3.33 -17.60 9.70
C CYS A 142 -3.12 -17.73 11.22
N GLU A 143 -2.42 -18.78 11.65
CA GLU A 143 -2.09 -19.08 13.05
C GLU A 143 -0.59 -18.94 13.35
N GLY A 144 0.20 -18.49 12.39
CA GLY A 144 1.65 -18.28 12.52
C GLY A 144 2.43 -18.52 11.24
N ARG A 145 3.77 -18.57 11.33
CA ARG A 145 4.71 -18.50 10.20
C ARG A 145 4.49 -19.55 9.10
N ASP A 146 4.18 -20.77 9.48
CA ASP A 146 4.04 -21.91 8.54
C ASP A 146 2.59 -22.39 8.43
N LYS A 147 1.63 -21.54 8.83
CA LYS A 147 0.23 -21.89 8.90
C LYS A 147 -0.66 -21.01 8.02
N LEU A 148 -0.15 -20.65 6.82
CA LEU A 148 -0.95 -20.06 5.76
C LEU A 148 -1.89 -21.10 5.16
N ARG A 149 -3.05 -20.67 4.68
CA ARG A 149 -3.94 -21.57 3.92
C ARG A 149 -3.23 -22.06 2.66
N ALA A 150 -3.28 -23.37 2.41
CA ALA A 150 -2.71 -23.95 1.19
C ALA A 150 -3.31 -23.39 -0.11
N SER A 151 -4.53 -22.87 -0.04
CA SER A 151 -5.20 -22.19 -1.17
C SER A 151 -4.68 -20.79 -1.48
N ASP A 152 -3.98 -20.18 -0.52
CA ASP A 152 -3.50 -18.80 -0.61
C ASP A 152 -2.04 -18.69 -0.10
N PRO A 153 -1.08 -19.35 -0.80
CA PRO A 153 0.33 -19.30 -0.42
C PRO A 153 0.93 -17.91 -0.74
N MET A 154 2.12 -17.65 -0.23
CA MET A 154 2.94 -16.54 -0.71
C MET A 154 3.25 -16.73 -2.20
N GLU A 155 2.94 -15.72 -3.00
CA GLU A 155 3.20 -15.74 -4.45
C GLU A 155 4.67 -15.41 -4.76
N PRO A 156 5.21 -15.84 -5.91
CA PRO A 156 6.53 -15.43 -6.36
C PRO A 156 6.65 -13.92 -6.52
N GLY A 157 7.81 -13.38 -6.12
CA GLY A 157 8.19 -11.98 -6.34
C GLY A 157 9.12 -11.82 -7.54
N ILE A 158 9.48 -10.57 -7.82
CA ILE A 158 10.40 -10.23 -8.93
C ILE A 158 11.88 -10.26 -8.52
N LEU A 159 12.18 -10.58 -7.26
CA LEU A 159 13.53 -10.64 -6.70
C LEU A 159 13.92 -12.07 -6.37
N SER A 160 15.20 -12.40 -6.53
CA SER A 160 15.70 -13.76 -6.27
C SER A 160 17.17 -13.77 -5.88
N ARG A 161 17.54 -14.65 -4.96
CA ARG A 161 18.95 -14.99 -4.67
C ARG A 161 19.64 -15.70 -5.84
N ASP A 162 18.88 -16.28 -6.76
CA ASP A 162 19.42 -16.85 -8.01
C ASP A 162 19.87 -15.76 -8.99
N GLY A 163 19.56 -14.47 -8.69
CA GLY A 163 19.91 -13.30 -9.48
C GLY A 163 18.98 -13.07 -10.67
N TRP A 164 17.93 -13.89 -10.83
CA TRP A 164 16.92 -13.74 -11.88
C TRP A 164 15.52 -14.11 -11.37
N ALA A 165 14.52 -13.48 -11.96
CA ALA A 165 13.11 -13.83 -11.78
C ALA A 165 12.39 -13.76 -13.13
N ILE A 166 11.35 -14.58 -13.28
CA ILE A 166 10.51 -14.62 -14.47
C ILE A 166 9.10 -14.18 -14.09
N VAL A 167 8.55 -13.24 -14.85
CA VAL A 167 7.13 -12.93 -14.87
C VAL A 167 6.54 -13.53 -16.13
N ASP A 168 5.66 -14.51 -15.96
CA ASP A 168 4.96 -15.18 -17.07
C ASP A 168 3.60 -14.53 -17.30
N GLU A 169 3.48 -13.87 -18.43
CA GLU A 169 2.27 -13.16 -18.88
C GLU A 169 1.47 -13.96 -19.92
N SER A 170 1.89 -15.19 -20.25
CA SER A 170 1.34 -15.98 -21.38
C SER A 170 -0.18 -16.18 -21.32
N SER A 171 -0.76 -16.29 -20.10
CA SER A 171 -2.19 -16.48 -19.89
C SER A 171 -2.88 -15.28 -19.23
N ARG A 172 -2.12 -14.21 -18.90
CA ARG A 172 -2.70 -13.06 -18.19
C ARG A 172 -3.61 -12.24 -19.11
N HIS A 173 -4.73 -11.78 -18.56
CA HIS A 173 -5.69 -10.93 -19.26
C HIS A 173 -5.04 -9.63 -19.73
N ILE A 174 -5.59 -9.11 -20.82
CA ILE A 174 -5.15 -7.87 -21.45
C ILE A 174 -6.13 -6.74 -21.15
N LEU A 175 -5.64 -5.51 -21.23
CA LEU A 175 -6.42 -4.28 -21.12
C LEU A 175 -6.54 -3.70 -22.53
N VAL A 176 -7.73 -3.73 -23.10
CA VAL A 176 -7.98 -3.28 -24.46
C VAL A 176 -8.58 -1.87 -24.40
N LYS A 177 -7.95 -0.93 -25.14
CA LYS A 177 -8.40 0.46 -25.23
C LYS A 177 -9.80 0.54 -25.82
N ASN A 178 -10.60 1.45 -25.31
CA ASN A 178 -11.94 1.78 -25.79
C ASN A 178 -12.21 3.29 -25.66
N ASP A 179 -13.34 3.77 -26.22
CA ASP A 179 -13.73 5.17 -26.23
C ASP A 179 -14.58 5.58 -25.02
N SER A 180 -14.73 4.71 -24.01
CA SER A 180 -15.43 5.05 -22.77
C SER A 180 -14.54 5.85 -21.83
N ASP A 181 -15.13 6.41 -20.78
CA ASP A 181 -14.39 7.10 -19.71
C ASP A 181 -13.47 6.17 -18.93
N TRP A 182 -13.65 4.83 -19.04
CA TRP A 182 -12.70 3.86 -18.53
C TRP A 182 -11.38 3.84 -19.31
N GLY A 183 -11.40 4.23 -20.58
CA GLY A 183 -10.26 4.26 -21.49
C GLY A 183 -9.76 2.88 -21.92
N GLU A 184 -9.96 1.86 -21.10
CA GLU A 184 -9.59 0.46 -21.36
C GLU A 184 -10.45 -0.49 -20.53
N TRP A 185 -10.59 -1.75 -21.01
CA TRP A 185 -11.34 -2.78 -20.30
C TRP A 185 -10.69 -4.15 -20.45
N VAL A 186 -10.94 -5.03 -19.47
CA VAL A 186 -10.35 -6.36 -19.45
C VAL A 186 -10.90 -7.26 -20.55
N GLN A 187 -10.00 -8.02 -21.19
CA GLN A 187 -10.34 -9.11 -22.11
C GLN A 187 -9.43 -10.29 -21.87
N ALA A 188 -9.94 -11.50 -22.19
CA ALA A 188 -9.09 -12.68 -22.25
C ALA A 188 -8.06 -12.52 -23.39
N ARG A 189 -6.88 -13.10 -23.22
CA ARG A 189 -5.91 -13.16 -24.33
C ARG A 189 -6.48 -13.91 -25.53
N PRO A 190 -6.07 -13.52 -26.75
CA PRO A 190 -6.41 -14.28 -27.96
C PRO A 190 -5.99 -15.75 -27.82
N GLN A 191 -6.85 -16.64 -28.26
CA GLN A 191 -6.57 -18.08 -28.25
C GLN A 191 -5.37 -18.45 -29.12
N GLY A 192 -4.69 -19.53 -28.79
CA GLY A 192 -3.53 -20.04 -29.51
C GLY A 192 -2.34 -20.33 -28.60
N GLU A 193 -1.37 -21.09 -29.13
CA GLU A 193 -0.15 -21.42 -28.39
C GLU A 193 0.79 -20.21 -28.37
N ARG A 194 1.08 -19.70 -27.16
CA ARG A 194 1.83 -18.47 -26.95
C ARG A 194 2.71 -18.57 -25.70
N GLN A 195 3.81 -17.87 -25.72
CA GLN A 195 4.63 -17.56 -24.55
C GLN A 195 4.89 -16.05 -24.51
N ASP A 196 4.83 -15.46 -23.30
CA ASP A 196 5.10 -14.05 -23.05
C ASP A 196 5.80 -13.92 -21.69
N LEU A 197 7.11 -13.89 -21.72
CA LEU A 197 7.96 -14.00 -20.55
C LEU A 197 8.76 -12.71 -20.35
N TYR A 198 8.82 -12.20 -19.11
CA TYR A 198 9.72 -11.12 -18.75
C TYR A 198 10.79 -11.68 -17.84
N ILE A 199 12.06 -11.51 -18.22
CA ILE A 199 13.19 -11.86 -17.37
C ILE A 199 13.77 -10.63 -16.71
N PHE A 200 13.81 -10.66 -15.37
CA PHE A 200 14.49 -9.71 -14.51
C PHE A 200 15.86 -10.31 -14.13
N ALA A 201 16.95 -9.87 -14.75
CA ALA A 201 18.30 -10.42 -14.58
C ALA A 201 19.22 -9.42 -13.85
N TYR A 202 18.85 -9.06 -12.62
CA TYR A 202 19.47 -7.97 -11.84
C TYR A 202 20.59 -8.44 -10.91
N GLY A 203 20.85 -9.76 -10.84
CA GLY A 203 21.73 -10.26 -9.77
C GLY A 203 21.14 -9.95 -8.41
N HIS A 204 21.98 -9.38 -7.54
CA HIS A 204 21.53 -8.90 -6.22
C HIS A 204 21.31 -7.38 -6.14
N ASP A 205 21.18 -6.70 -7.28
CA ASP A 205 20.80 -5.29 -7.33
C ASP A 205 19.28 -5.16 -7.26
N TYR A 206 18.73 -5.47 -6.09
CA TYR A 206 17.28 -5.53 -5.84
C TYR A 206 16.58 -4.18 -6.00
N LEU A 207 17.25 -3.08 -5.61
CA LEU A 207 16.68 -1.74 -5.71
C LEU A 207 16.46 -1.34 -7.17
N SER A 208 17.45 -1.58 -8.05
CA SER A 208 17.28 -1.34 -9.49
C SER A 208 16.20 -2.23 -10.12
N ALA A 209 16.03 -3.47 -9.63
CA ALA A 209 14.96 -4.34 -10.12
C ALA A 209 13.58 -3.79 -9.79
N LEU A 210 13.38 -3.25 -8.57
CA LEU A 210 12.12 -2.60 -8.15
C LEU A 210 11.85 -1.32 -8.95
N GLU A 211 12.87 -0.50 -9.16
CA GLU A 211 12.74 0.72 -9.96
C GLU A 211 12.33 0.41 -11.40
N ASP A 212 12.98 -0.57 -12.06
CA ASP A 212 12.63 -0.96 -13.41
C ASP A 212 11.29 -1.71 -13.48
N PHE A 213 10.91 -2.46 -12.42
CA PHE A 213 9.58 -3.02 -12.31
C PHE A 213 8.50 -1.96 -12.34
N THR A 214 8.64 -0.89 -11.55
CA THR A 214 7.63 0.19 -11.54
C THR A 214 7.60 0.98 -12.84
N LYS A 215 8.66 1.01 -13.64
CA LYS A 215 8.64 1.58 -14.99
C LYS A 215 7.73 0.79 -15.94
N VAL A 216 7.71 -0.53 -15.85
CA VAL A 216 6.90 -1.39 -16.72
C VAL A 216 5.54 -1.74 -16.14
N ALA A 217 5.44 -1.92 -14.83
CA ALA A 217 4.21 -2.29 -14.12
C ALA A 217 3.39 -1.09 -13.63
N GLY A 218 3.90 0.13 -13.80
CA GLY A 218 3.30 1.35 -13.28
C GLY A 218 3.84 1.74 -11.90
N LYS A 219 3.81 3.02 -11.61
CA LYS A 219 4.27 3.57 -10.33
C LYS A 219 3.33 3.18 -9.18
N ILE A 220 3.89 3.18 -7.98
CA ILE A 220 3.11 3.09 -6.74
C ILE A 220 2.44 4.45 -6.51
N PRO A 221 1.11 4.56 -6.48
CA PRO A 221 0.44 5.82 -6.20
C PRO A 221 0.75 6.31 -4.79
N MET A 222 0.86 7.61 -4.63
CA MET A 222 1.01 8.22 -3.32
C MET A 222 -0.37 8.39 -2.67
N PRO A 223 -0.65 7.75 -1.52
CA PRO A 223 -1.96 7.88 -0.88
C PRO A 223 -2.12 9.25 -0.21
N PRO A 224 -3.35 9.70 0.12
CA PRO A 224 -3.55 10.85 0.98
C PRO A 224 -2.85 10.65 2.34
N LYS A 225 -2.32 11.73 2.94
CA LYS A 225 -1.49 11.65 4.15
C LYS A 225 -2.22 11.06 5.36
N PHE A 226 -3.53 11.33 5.50
CA PHE A 226 -4.33 10.82 6.62
C PHE A 226 -4.31 9.28 6.73
N VAL A 227 -4.03 8.60 5.65
CA VAL A 227 -3.88 7.13 5.59
C VAL A 227 -2.84 6.60 6.58
N PHE A 228 -1.82 7.38 6.88
CA PHE A 228 -0.74 7.00 7.79
C PHE A 228 -1.06 7.23 9.26
N GLY A 229 -2.20 7.83 9.59
CA GLY A 229 -2.73 7.95 10.93
C GLY A 229 -3.35 6.65 11.44
N TYR A 230 -4.04 6.73 12.54
CA TYR A 230 -4.71 5.58 13.15
C TYR A 230 -6.12 5.39 12.57
N TRP A 231 -6.46 4.12 12.32
CA TRP A 231 -7.76 3.68 11.85
C TRP A 231 -8.43 2.82 12.89
N TRP A 232 -9.60 3.25 13.37
CA TRP A 232 -10.48 2.42 14.18
C TRP A 232 -11.34 1.55 13.28
N SER A 233 -11.41 0.27 13.61
CA SER A 233 -12.35 -0.68 13.02
C SER A 233 -12.71 -1.78 14.03
N ARG A 234 -13.93 -2.25 13.99
CA ARG A 234 -14.39 -3.41 14.73
C ARG A 234 -15.64 -3.98 14.06
N TYR A 235 -15.69 -5.30 13.85
CA TYR A 235 -16.93 -5.96 13.49
C TYR A 235 -17.86 -5.96 14.71
N TRP A 236 -18.75 -4.99 14.78
CA TRP A 236 -19.72 -4.78 15.85
C TRP A 236 -20.88 -3.94 15.34
N ALA A 237 -22.11 -4.32 15.74
CA ALA A 237 -23.32 -3.59 15.35
C ALA A 237 -23.49 -2.31 16.16
N TYR A 238 -22.57 -1.35 15.97
CA TYR A 238 -22.68 -0.01 16.56
C TYR A 238 -23.83 0.76 15.93
N SER A 239 -24.55 1.51 16.72
CA SER A 239 -25.43 2.58 16.25
C SER A 239 -24.63 3.85 15.91
N ASP A 240 -25.28 4.80 15.22
CA ASP A 240 -24.74 6.14 14.95
C ASP A 240 -24.30 6.85 16.23
N SER A 241 -25.14 6.84 17.27
CA SER A 241 -24.83 7.45 18.56
C SER A 241 -23.65 6.78 19.27
N GLU A 242 -23.51 5.47 19.22
CA GLU A 242 -22.36 4.76 19.80
C GLU A 242 -21.05 5.06 19.06
N PHE A 243 -21.08 5.24 17.73
CA PHE A 243 -19.92 5.69 16.97
C PHE A 243 -19.53 7.13 17.33
N LEU A 244 -20.50 8.04 17.48
CA LEU A 244 -20.24 9.44 17.88
C LEU A 244 -19.68 9.52 19.30
N GLU A 245 -20.20 8.72 20.23
CA GLU A 245 -19.64 8.60 21.58
C GLU A 245 -18.20 8.08 21.54
N LEU A 246 -17.94 7.03 20.75
CA LEU A 246 -16.62 6.47 20.57
C LEU A 246 -15.62 7.52 20.00
N GLY A 247 -16.03 8.27 18.97
CA GLY A 247 -15.22 9.35 18.40
C GLY A 247 -14.90 10.44 19.43
N SER A 248 -15.90 10.82 20.23
CA SER A 248 -15.74 11.78 21.32
C SER A 248 -14.77 11.28 22.39
N GLU A 249 -14.81 9.99 22.75
CA GLU A 249 -13.86 9.39 23.71
C GLU A 249 -12.41 9.46 23.20
N PHE A 250 -12.15 9.20 21.92
CA PHE A 250 -10.81 9.37 21.33
C PHE A 250 -10.32 10.81 21.46
N ARG A 251 -11.15 11.79 21.09
CA ARG A 251 -10.79 13.22 21.16
C ARG A 251 -10.61 13.70 22.60
N ASN A 252 -11.53 13.36 23.53
CA ASN A 252 -11.48 13.75 24.93
C ASN A 252 -10.24 13.18 25.65
N ARG A 253 -9.79 11.99 25.26
CA ARG A 253 -8.59 11.34 25.80
C ARG A 253 -7.31 11.75 25.08
N GLN A 254 -7.42 12.62 24.08
CA GLN A 254 -6.29 13.03 23.25
C GLN A 254 -5.55 11.84 22.59
N ILE A 255 -6.31 10.81 22.19
CA ILE A 255 -5.79 9.68 21.41
C ILE A 255 -5.92 10.06 19.95
N PRO A 256 -4.82 10.19 19.22
CA PRO A 256 -4.87 10.61 17.82
C PRO A 256 -5.55 9.54 16.93
N MET A 257 -6.40 9.99 16.02
CA MET A 257 -7.14 9.13 15.10
C MET A 257 -7.56 9.89 13.85
N ASP A 258 -7.52 9.24 12.67
CA ASP A 258 -7.89 9.83 11.39
C ASP A 258 -9.05 9.13 10.69
N VAL A 259 -9.24 7.82 10.88
CA VAL A 259 -10.22 7.05 10.13
C VAL A 259 -11.14 6.25 11.05
N MET A 260 -12.44 6.35 10.81
CA MET A 260 -13.48 5.52 11.40
C MET A 260 -14.05 4.58 10.35
N ILE A 261 -13.80 3.28 10.49
CA ILE A 261 -14.41 2.26 9.62
C ILE A 261 -15.72 1.80 10.25
N ILE A 262 -16.77 1.80 9.44
CA ILE A 262 -18.08 1.27 9.77
C ILE A 262 -18.18 -0.08 9.07
N ASP A 263 -18.12 -1.16 9.85
CA ASP A 263 -18.13 -2.51 9.33
C ASP A 263 -19.54 -2.91 8.86
N MET A 264 -19.69 -4.12 8.32
CA MET A 264 -20.81 -4.54 7.49
C MET A 264 -22.21 -4.35 8.10
N ASP A 265 -22.33 -4.14 9.42
CA ASP A 265 -23.63 -3.84 10.06
C ASP A 265 -24.19 -2.45 9.71
N TRP A 266 -23.44 -1.64 8.92
CA TRP A 266 -23.98 -0.41 8.34
C TRP A 266 -25.19 -0.67 7.45
N HIS A 267 -25.26 -1.87 6.85
CA HIS A 267 -26.42 -2.39 6.16
C HIS A 267 -27.02 -3.59 6.91
N GLN A 268 -28.21 -4.05 6.53
CA GLN A 268 -28.80 -5.24 7.16
C GLN A 268 -28.01 -6.49 6.84
N THR A 269 -27.51 -7.18 7.90
CA THR A 269 -26.75 -8.42 7.82
C THR A 269 -27.41 -9.56 8.58
N TYR A 270 -26.70 -10.69 8.71
CA TYR A 270 -27.08 -11.74 9.66
C TYR A 270 -27.07 -11.19 11.09
N PRO A 271 -28.02 -11.54 11.93
CA PRO A 271 -27.86 -11.35 13.37
C PRO A 271 -26.59 -12.11 13.81
N SER A 272 -25.60 -11.41 14.33
CA SER A 272 -24.28 -11.97 14.70
C SER A 272 -24.36 -13.19 15.64
N ALA A 273 -25.39 -13.23 16.49
CA ALA A 273 -25.61 -14.32 17.47
C ALA A 273 -26.15 -15.62 16.88
N SER A 274 -26.79 -15.65 15.71
CA SER A 274 -27.47 -16.86 15.24
C SER A 274 -26.90 -17.44 13.96
N ARG A 275 -26.15 -16.66 13.15
CA ARG A 275 -25.71 -17.02 11.78
C ARG A 275 -26.78 -17.74 10.95
N ARG A 276 -28.06 -17.63 11.38
CA ARG A 276 -29.18 -18.24 10.69
C ARG A 276 -29.54 -17.36 9.51
N GLU A 277 -29.71 -18.01 8.38
CA GLU A 277 -30.15 -17.36 7.17
C GLU A 277 -31.49 -16.63 7.42
N ARG A 278 -31.44 -15.31 7.32
CA ARG A 278 -32.62 -14.44 7.34
C ARG A 278 -33.05 -14.20 5.89
N ARG A 279 -34.33 -14.19 5.61
CA ARG A 279 -34.84 -13.90 4.28
C ARG A 279 -35.59 -12.58 4.28
N ASP A 280 -35.42 -11.87 3.17
CA ASP A 280 -36.19 -10.68 2.88
C ASP A 280 -37.63 -10.99 2.44
N GLU A 281 -38.45 -10.00 2.21
CA GLU A 281 -39.81 -10.10 1.73
C GLU A 281 -39.92 -10.78 0.35
N PHE A 282 -38.88 -10.75 -0.46
CA PHE A 282 -38.75 -11.42 -1.74
C PHE A 282 -38.27 -12.87 -1.58
N GLY A 283 -38.08 -13.34 -0.34
CA GLY A 283 -37.62 -14.70 0.00
C GLY A 283 -36.17 -14.97 -0.37
N GLN A 284 -35.32 -13.92 -0.47
CA GLN A 284 -33.89 -14.05 -0.72
C GLN A 284 -33.11 -13.93 0.60
N SER A 285 -31.95 -14.60 0.67
CA SER A 285 -31.10 -14.56 1.85
C SER A 285 -30.61 -13.14 2.13
N ILE A 286 -30.75 -12.66 3.35
CA ILE A 286 -30.00 -11.52 3.87
C ILE A 286 -28.67 -12.06 4.35
N GLY A 287 -27.57 -11.49 3.84
CA GLY A 287 -26.21 -11.96 4.13
C GLY A 287 -25.24 -10.80 4.23
N TRP A 288 -24.01 -11.07 3.85
CA TRP A 288 -22.92 -10.05 3.93
C TRP A 288 -23.00 -8.99 2.84
N THR A 289 -23.64 -9.28 1.70
CA THR A 289 -23.86 -8.28 0.65
C THR A 289 -25.07 -7.40 0.99
N GLY A 290 -24.89 -6.09 0.97
CA GLY A 290 -25.94 -5.08 1.12
C GLY A 290 -25.41 -3.69 0.78
N TYR A 291 -26.36 -2.79 0.39
CA TYR A 291 -26.06 -1.43 -0.06
C TYR A 291 -27.05 -0.39 0.50
N SER A 292 -27.94 -0.82 1.36
CA SER A 292 -28.96 0.04 1.98
C SER A 292 -28.68 0.15 3.47
N TRP A 293 -28.67 1.39 3.97
CA TRP A 293 -28.41 1.63 5.39
C TRP A 293 -29.37 0.84 6.31
N ASN A 294 -28.82 0.26 7.34
CA ASN A 294 -29.60 -0.32 8.42
C ASN A 294 -30.20 0.80 9.29
N ARG A 295 -31.46 1.14 8.99
CA ARG A 295 -32.15 2.26 9.65
C ARG A 295 -32.43 2.02 11.13
N ASP A 296 -32.32 0.82 11.61
CA ASP A 296 -32.40 0.50 13.05
C ASP A 296 -31.16 0.98 13.82
N LEU A 297 -30.00 1.10 13.15
CA LEU A 297 -28.73 1.57 13.71
C LEU A 297 -28.40 3.00 13.27
N PHE A 298 -28.76 3.39 12.05
CA PHE A 298 -28.39 4.67 11.44
C PHE A 298 -29.65 5.38 10.97
N GLY A 299 -30.22 6.21 11.82
CA GLY A 299 -31.46 6.94 11.56
C GLY A 299 -31.29 8.02 10.47
N ASP A 300 -30.20 8.80 10.56
CA ASP A 300 -29.78 9.82 9.59
C ASP A 300 -28.31 9.60 9.20
N PRO A 301 -28.02 8.74 8.20
CA PRO A 301 -26.63 8.46 7.81
C PRO A 301 -25.84 9.70 7.35
N GLN A 302 -26.47 10.62 6.63
CA GLN A 302 -25.79 11.81 6.13
C GLN A 302 -25.41 12.76 7.26
N GLY A 303 -26.32 12.97 8.22
CA GLY A 303 -26.05 13.75 9.44
C GLY A 303 -24.96 13.09 10.27
N PHE A 304 -25.04 11.79 10.49
CA PHE A 304 -24.04 10.98 11.20
C PHE A 304 -22.64 11.10 10.60
N LEU A 305 -22.50 10.88 9.28
CA LEU A 305 -21.21 11.02 8.60
C LEU A 305 -20.68 12.46 8.67
N GLY A 306 -21.56 13.45 8.53
CA GLY A 306 -21.21 14.87 8.70
C GLY A 306 -20.68 15.19 10.10
N GLU A 307 -21.24 14.59 11.15
CA GLU A 307 -20.74 14.75 12.53
C GLU A 307 -19.37 14.11 12.72
N LEU A 308 -19.13 12.90 12.17
CA LEU A 308 -17.80 12.28 12.19
C LEU A 308 -16.76 13.15 11.48
N HIS A 309 -17.10 13.72 10.32
CA HIS A 309 -16.24 14.67 9.61
C HIS A 309 -15.96 15.93 10.44
N SER A 310 -16.96 16.46 11.16
CA SER A 310 -16.76 17.61 12.03
C SER A 310 -15.79 17.34 13.19
N MET A 311 -15.68 16.06 13.60
CA MET A 311 -14.69 15.60 14.58
C MET A 311 -13.30 15.36 13.95
N GLY A 312 -13.13 15.55 12.64
CA GLY A 312 -11.89 15.34 11.90
C GLY A 312 -11.60 13.87 11.58
N PHE A 313 -12.64 13.04 11.36
CA PHE A 313 -12.48 11.66 10.93
C PHE A 313 -12.84 11.51 9.46
N LYS A 314 -12.11 10.66 8.75
CA LYS A 314 -12.50 10.07 7.48
C LYS A 314 -13.29 8.80 7.71
N THR A 315 -14.23 8.50 6.83
CA THR A 315 -15.15 7.37 6.97
C THR A 315 -15.02 6.37 5.84
N ALA A 316 -15.10 5.08 6.18
CA ALA A 316 -15.15 4.00 5.20
C ALA A 316 -16.24 3.00 5.56
N LEU A 317 -16.91 2.47 4.54
CA LEU A 317 -17.86 1.37 4.67
C LEU A 317 -17.25 0.08 4.12
N ASN A 318 -17.50 -1.02 4.83
CA ASN A 318 -17.12 -2.36 4.39
C ASN A 318 -18.09 -2.87 3.30
N LEU A 319 -17.58 -3.50 2.25
CA LEU A 319 -18.35 -4.05 1.12
C LEU A 319 -18.03 -5.51 0.84
N HIS A 320 -19.10 -6.30 0.64
CA HIS A 320 -19.07 -7.71 0.22
C HIS A 320 -19.97 -7.91 -1.01
N PRO A 321 -19.56 -7.58 -2.23
CA PRO A 321 -20.46 -7.42 -3.38
C PRO A 321 -20.89 -8.69 -4.08
N ALA A 322 -20.41 -9.88 -3.71
CA ALA A 322 -20.58 -11.14 -4.45
C ALA A 322 -22.00 -11.53 -4.77
N SER A 323 -22.97 -11.15 -3.95
CA SER A 323 -24.37 -11.51 -4.17
C SER A 323 -25.11 -10.61 -5.17
N GLY A 324 -24.39 -9.65 -5.81
CA GLY A 324 -25.00 -8.72 -6.75
C GLY A 324 -25.98 -7.76 -6.09
N ILE A 325 -26.94 -7.24 -6.84
CA ILE A 325 -27.93 -6.26 -6.36
C ILE A 325 -29.26 -6.97 -6.10
N ARG A 326 -29.74 -6.91 -4.87
CA ARG A 326 -30.94 -7.61 -4.44
C ARG A 326 -32.18 -6.69 -4.46
N PRO A 327 -33.40 -7.23 -4.69
CA PRO A 327 -34.62 -6.45 -4.74
C PRO A 327 -34.93 -5.59 -3.51
N ARG A 328 -34.38 -5.96 -2.35
CA ARG A 328 -34.55 -5.24 -1.09
C ARG A 328 -33.71 -3.96 -0.99
N GLU A 329 -32.71 -3.78 -1.86
CA GLU A 329 -31.84 -2.62 -1.82
C GLU A 329 -32.56 -1.37 -2.28
N ASP A 330 -32.36 -0.26 -1.58
CA ASP A 330 -32.97 1.05 -1.92
C ASP A 330 -32.62 1.46 -3.34
N SER A 331 -31.45 1.07 -3.81
CA SER A 331 -30.92 1.38 -5.16
C SER A 331 -31.38 0.39 -6.24
N TYR A 332 -32.11 -0.70 -5.91
CA TYR A 332 -32.39 -1.77 -6.86
C TYR A 332 -33.10 -1.30 -8.14
N ASP A 333 -34.17 -0.52 -8.01
CA ASP A 333 -34.96 -0.09 -9.18
C ASP A 333 -34.14 0.87 -10.06
N ALA A 334 -33.38 1.79 -9.46
CA ALA A 334 -32.49 2.69 -10.18
C ALA A 334 -31.37 1.91 -10.90
N PHE A 335 -30.76 0.96 -10.22
CA PHE A 335 -29.73 0.10 -10.80
C PHE A 335 -30.27 -0.73 -11.98
N VAL A 336 -31.42 -1.40 -11.83
CA VAL A 336 -32.00 -2.22 -12.88
C VAL A 336 -32.36 -1.36 -14.09
N ALA A 337 -32.92 -0.16 -13.87
CA ALA A 337 -33.26 0.75 -14.96
C ALA A 337 -32.02 1.24 -15.72
N ASP A 338 -30.94 1.64 -14.99
CA ASP A 338 -29.69 2.07 -15.59
C ASP A 338 -29.00 0.92 -16.34
N TYR A 339 -28.81 -0.24 -15.69
CA TYR A 339 -28.16 -1.40 -16.30
C TYR A 339 -28.87 -1.89 -17.57
N THR A 340 -30.20 -2.05 -17.52
CA THR A 340 -30.96 -2.53 -18.69
C THR A 340 -31.04 -1.50 -19.81
N SER A 341 -30.80 -0.23 -19.54
CA SER A 341 -30.69 0.80 -20.59
C SER A 341 -29.37 0.72 -21.36
N ARG A 342 -28.33 0.08 -20.77
CA ARG A 342 -26.96 0.00 -21.33
C ARG A 342 -26.67 -1.30 -22.04
N THR A 343 -27.42 -2.36 -21.76
CA THR A 343 -27.18 -3.69 -22.30
C THR A 343 -28.40 -4.26 -23.01
N SER A 344 -28.15 -5.04 -24.06
CA SER A 344 -29.19 -5.81 -24.75
C SER A 344 -29.37 -7.23 -24.21
N ASP A 345 -28.63 -7.61 -23.17
CA ASP A 345 -28.64 -8.97 -22.60
C ASP A 345 -29.96 -9.32 -21.88
N TYR A 346 -30.79 -8.29 -21.60
CA TYR A 346 -32.04 -8.44 -20.85
C TYR A 346 -33.17 -7.63 -21.52
N ASP A 347 -34.40 -8.17 -21.41
CA ASP A 347 -35.62 -7.49 -21.86
C ASP A 347 -36.06 -6.38 -20.88
N GLY A 348 -35.19 -5.42 -20.63
CA GLY A 348 -35.43 -4.37 -19.66
C GLY A 348 -35.63 -4.93 -18.23
N PRO A 349 -36.30 -4.18 -17.33
CA PRO A 349 -36.53 -4.61 -15.93
C PRO A 349 -37.29 -5.95 -15.81
N GLN A 350 -38.03 -6.36 -16.82
CA GLN A 350 -38.76 -7.66 -16.83
C GLN A 350 -37.81 -8.85 -16.85
N GLY A 351 -36.59 -8.70 -17.36
CA GLY A 351 -35.56 -9.75 -17.32
C GLY A 351 -35.17 -10.18 -15.90
N PHE A 352 -35.48 -9.35 -14.90
CA PHE A 352 -35.22 -9.65 -13.50
C PHE A 352 -36.46 -10.02 -12.67
N ILE A 353 -37.53 -10.51 -13.34
CA ILE A 353 -38.70 -11.05 -12.69
C ILE A 353 -38.74 -12.57 -12.94
N TYR A 354 -38.86 -13.36 -11.88
CA TYR A 354 -38.97 -14.82 -11.99
C TYR A 354 -40.20 -15.23 -12.82
N GLN A 355 -39.97 -16.00 -13.86
CA GLN A 355 -41.03 -16.57 -14.69
C GLN A 355 -41.60 -17.88 -14.06
N GLY A 356 -40.89 -18.41 -13.09
CA GLY A 356 -41.20 -19.63 -12.34
C GLY A 356 -40.27 -20.79 -12.71
N GLY A 357 -39.84 -21.52 -11.70
CA GLY A 357 -38.90 -22.63 -11.88
C GLY A 357 -37.40 -22.26 -11.87
N GLU A 358 -37.06 -20.99 -12.00
CA GLU A 358 -35.68 -20.53 -11.97
C GLU A 358 -35.11 -20.61 -10.53
N LYS A 359 -33.85 -20.95 -10.44
CA LYS A 359 -33.14 -20.96 -9.16
C LYS A 359 -32.72 -19.53 -8.76
N LYS A 360 -33.01 -19.19 -7.52
CA LYS A 360 -32.44 -18.01 -6.86
C LYS A 360 -30.92 -18.17 -6.66
N GLN A 361 -30.25 -17.10 -6.34
CA GLN A 361 -28.81 -17.12 -6.06
C GLN A 361 -28.41 -18.05 -4.90
N ASP A 362 -29.32 -18.25 -3.94
CA ASP A 362 -29.17 -19.17 -2.80
C ASP A 362 -29.56 -20.65 -3.15
N GLY A 363 -29.87 -20.93 -4.43
CA GLY A 363 -30.22 -22.24 -4.91
C GLY A 363 -31.71 -22.63 -4.74
N THR A 364 -32.52 -21.81 -4.07
CA THR A 364 -33.95 -22.03 -3.96
C THR A 364 -34.71 -21.64 -5.23
N VAL A 365 -35.94 -22.11 -5.43
CA VAL A 365 -36.72 -21.79 -6.63
C VAL A 365 -37.45 -20.47 -6.46
N GLY A 366 -37.29 -19.59 -7.46
CA GLY A 366 -37.97 -18.30 -7.54
C GLY A 366 -39.49 -18.47 -7.73
N LYS A 367 -40.29 -17.66 -7.06
CA LYS A 367 -41.72 -17.59 -7.25
C LYS A 367 -42.05 -16.70 -8.45
N LYS A 368 -42.90 -17.20 -9.37
CA LYS A 368 -43.36 -16.45 -10.53
C LYS A 368 -43.86 -15.03 -10.14
N GLY A 369 -43.39 -14.02 -10.85
CA GLY A 369 -43.73 -12.61 -10.64
C GLY A 369 -42.97 -11.91 -9.54
N TYR A 370 -42.11 -12.60 -8.79
CA TYR A 370 -41.22 -11.97 -7.80
C TYR A 370 -39.96 -11.42 -8.46
N ARG A 371 -39.43 -10.32 -7.92
CA ARG A 371 -38.16 -9.73 -8.36
C ARG A 371 -36.99 -10.68 -8.10
N ALA A 372 -36.04 -10.72 -9.03
CA ALA A 372 -34.83 -11.50 -8.95
C ALA A 372 -33.62 -10.61 -8.61
N ALA A 373 -32.62 -11.13 -7.91
CA ALA A 373 -31.36 -10.45 -7.75
C ALA A 373 -30.64 -10.32 -9.10
N VAL A 374 -30.02 -9.18 -9.34
CA VAL A 374 -29.10 -9.01 -10.47
C VAL A 374 -27.74 -9.58 -10.06
N PRO A 375 -27.19 -10.57 -10.79
CA PRO A 375 -25.92 -11.18 -10.45
C PRO A 375 -24.77 -10.16 -10.48
N TYR A 376 -23.73 -10.41 -9.68
CA TYR A 376 -22.48 -9.64 -9.73
C TYR A 376 -21.77 -9.86 -11.07
N ARG A 377 -21.57 -8.79 -11.82
CA ARG A 377 -20.99 -8.78 -13.17
C ARG A 377 -20.01 -7.60 -13.35
N MET A 378 -19.12 -7.37 -12.38
CA MET A 378 -18.12 -6.31 -12.49
C MET A 378 -17.20 -6.47 -13.72
N ASP A 379 -17.18 -7.66 -14.33
CA ASP A 379 -16.52 -7.93 -15.61
C ASP A 379 -17.18 -7.23 -16.81
N GLN A 380 -18.46 -6.85 -16.72
CA GLN A 380 -19.17 -6.06 -17.73
C GLN A 380 -19.12 -4.58 -17.41
N MET A 381 -18.74 -3.77 -18.40
CA MET A 381 -18.60 -2.33 -18.26
C MET A 381 -19.95 -1.67 -17.96
N GLU A 382 -21.02 -2.13 -18.62
CA GLU A 382 -22.39 -1.65 -18.43
C GLU A 382 -22.89 -1.89 -17.01
N TRP A 383 -22.54 -3.04 -16.43
CA TRP A 383 -22.86 -3.37 -15.03
C TRP A 383 -22.07 -2.49 -14.06
N ALA A 384 -20.78 -2.29 -14.34
CA ALA A 384 -19.91 -1.44 -13.53
C ALA A 384 -20.39 0.00 -13.52
N ASP A 385 -20.74 0.55 -14.68
CA ASP A 385 -21.29 1.91 -14.81
C ASP A 385 -22.58 2.07 -14.01
N ALA A 386 -23.54 1.13 -14.18
CA ALA A 386 -24.80 1.18 -13.43
C ALA A 386 -24.56 1.03 -11.91
N TYR A 387 -23.59 0.22 -11.51
CA TYR A 387 -23.25 0.00 -10.11
C TYR A 387 -22.67 1.27 -9.47
N PHE A 388 -21.71 1.90 -10.13
CA PHE A 388 -21.16 3.16 -9.60
C PHE A 388 -22.21 4.26 -9.59
N ASN A 389 -22.94 4.46 -10.67
CA ASN A 389 -23.92 5.54 -10.78
C ASN A 389 -25.10 5.40 -9.80
N SER A 390 -25.66 4.19 -9.68
CA SER A 390 -26.91 3.98 -8.95
C SER A 390 -26.74 3.45 -7.53
N VAL A 391 -25.55 2.89 -7.18
CA VAL A 391 -25.34 2.27 -5.87
C VAL A 391 -24.24 3.01 -5.09
N ILE A 392 -23.06 3.17 -5.68
CA ILE A 392 -21.87 3.64 -4.97
C ILE A 392 -21.86 5.17 -4.82
N HIS A 393 -22.04 5.91 -5.91
CA HIS A 393 -21.99 7.37 -5.85
C HIS A 393 -23.07 7.99 -4.95
N PRO A 394 -24.32 7.48 -4.90
CA PRO A 394 -25.29 7.97 -3.93
C PRO A 394 -24.86 7.85 -2.48
N LEU A 395 -24.14 6.77 -2.11
CA LEU A 395 -23.58 6.60 -0.76
C LEU A 395 -22.38 7.52 -0.52
N GLN A 396 -21.50 7.70 -1.51
CA GLN A 396 -20.40 8.67 -1.42
C GLN A 396 -20.93 10.10 -1.24
N ASN A 397 -21.99 10.47 -1.93
CA ASN A 397 -22.62 11.78 -1.80
C ASN A 397 -23.24 12.02 -0.41
N GLN A 398 -23.47 10.98 0.38
CA GLN A 398 -23.87 11.09 1.79
C GLN A 398 -22.71 11.34 2.74
N GLY A 399 -21.45 11.19 2.28
CA GLY A 399 -20.26 11.44 3.07
C GLY A 399 -19.34 10.25 3.27
N VAL A 400 -19.47 9.16 2.49
CA VAL A 400 -18.51 8.05 2.53
C VAL A 400 -17.24 8.46 1.77
N ASP A 401 -16.09 8.52 2.46
CA ASP A 401 -14.84 8.96 1.86
C ASP A 401 -14.18 7.90 0.97
N PHE A 402 -14.21 6.63 1.39
CA PHE A 402 -13.64 5.52 0.63
C PHE A 402 -14.25 4.17 1.02
N TRP A 403 -13.85 3.11 0.32
CA TRP A 403 -14.44 1.79 0.46
C TRP A 403 -13.43 0.77 0.98
N TRP A 404 -13.89 -0.10 1.88
CA TRP A 404 -13.21 -1.31 2.26
C TRP A 404 -13.81 -2.48 1.47
N LEU A 405 -13.07 -2.98 0.46
CA LEU A 405 -13.47 -4.09 -0.41
C LEU A 405 -13.01 -5.40 0.21
N ASP A 406 -13.91 -6.06 0.90
CA ASP A 406 -13.64 -7.30 1.60
C ASP A 406 -14.04 -8.52 0.74
N TRP A 407 -14.26 -9.65 1.36
CA TRP A 407 -14.61 -10.90 0.70
C TRP A 407 -15.93 -10.89 -0.08
N GLN A 408 -16.38 -12.07 -0.51
CA GLN A 408 -17.66 -12.34 -1.15
C GLN A 408 -17.77 -11.82 -2.59
N GLN A 409 -16.67 -11.77 -3.36
CA GLN A 409 -16.69 -11.55 -4.80
C GLN A 409 -16.15 -12.75 -5.59
N TRP A 410 -15.96 -13.90 -4.96
CA TRP A 410 -15.31 -15.11 -5.50
C TRP A 410 -13.83 -14.88 -5.87
N LYS A 411 -13.03 -15.94 -5.86
CA LYS A 411 -11.59 -15.83 -6.21
C LYS A 411 -11.41 -15.45 -7.68
N GLN A 412 -12.21 -16.05 -8.56
CA GLN A 412 -12.17 -15.80 -10.01
C GLN A 412 -13.57 -15.46 -10.53
N SER A 413 -13.63 -14.71 -11.62
CA SER A 413 -14.88 -14.46 -12.34
C SER A 413 -15.54 -15.76 -12.77
N LYS A 414 -16.86 -15.79 -12.69
CA LYS A 414 -17.69 -16.90 -13.22
C LYS A 414 -17.92 -16.79 -14.73
N TYR A 415 -17.56 -15.65 -15.32
CA TYR A 415 -17.92 -15.28 -16.70
C TYR A 415 -16.70 -15.04 -17.57
N VAL A 416 -15.58 -14.64 -16.97
CA VAL A 416 -14.29 -14.45 -17.67
C VAL A 416 -13.29 -15.40 -17.03
N ASP A 417 -12.97 -16.49 -17.76
CA ASP A 417 -12.12 -17.55 -17.24
C ASP A 417 -10.75 -17.03 -16.79
N GLY A 418 -10.32 -17.42 -15.59
CA GLY A 418 -9.02 -17.03 -15.01
C GLY A 418 -8.93 -15.58 -14.53
N LEU A 419 -9.93 -14.72 -14.74
CA LEU A 419 -9.89 -13.34 -14.24
C LEU A 419 -10.05 -13.33 -12.71
N SER A 420 -9.06 -12.76 -12.01
CA SER A 420 -9.14 -12.49 -10.58
C SER A 420 -10.19 -11.41 -10.29
N ASN A 421 -11.30 -11.78 -9.60
CA ASN A 421 -12.28 -10.82 -9.17
C ASN A 421 -11.71 -9.81 -8.18
N THR A 422 -10.77 -10.22 -7.33
CA THR A 422 -10.11 -9.32 -6.38
C THR A 422 -9.31 -8.26 -7.13
N PHE A 423 -8.52 -8.65 -8.14
CA PHE A 423 -7.80 -7.67 -8.96
C PHE A 423 -8.76 -6.71 -9.65
N TRP A 424 -9.81 -7.27 -10.26
CA TRP A 424 -10.69 -6.49 -11.12
C TRP A 424 -11.58 -5.52 -10.34
N ILE A 425 -12.07 -5.89 -9.16
CA ILE A 425 -12.80 -4.95 -8.30
C ILE A 425 -11.89 -3.81 -7.79
N ASN A 426 -10.63 -4.13 -7.46
CA ASN A 426 -9.65 -3.12 -7.07
C ASN A 426 -9.39 -2.12 -8.21
N TYR A 427 -9.22 -2.64 -9.44
CA TYR A 427 -9.09 -1.84 -10.65
C TYR A 427 -10.28 -0.90 -10.84
N THR A 428 -11.51 -1.43 -10.79
CA THR A 428 -12.70 -0.64 -11.08
C THR A 428 -12.97 0.42 -10.03
N PHE A 429 -12.87 0.12 -8.73
CA PHE A 429 -13.05 1.12 -7.67
C PHE A 429 -11.99 2.21 -7.68
N PHE A 430 -10.74 1.86 -7.93
CA PHE A 430 -9.67 2.85 -8.03
C PHE A 430 -9.86 3.75 -9.26
N ASN A 431 -10.14 3.16 -10.42
CA ASN A 431 -10.30 3.90 -11.66
C ASN A 431 -11.62 4.64 -11.76
N ASP A 432 -12.67 4.27 -11.02
CA ASP A 432 -13.87 5.07 -10.89
C ASP A 432 -13.56 6.46 -10.32
N LYS A 433 -12.70 6.53 -9.28
CA LYS A 433 -12.23 7.82 -8.75
C LYS A 433 -11.34 8.56 -9.75
N VAL A 434 -10.53 7.87 -10.57
CA VAL A 434 -9.77 8.47 -11.67
C VAL A 434 -10.73 9.07 -12.70
N ARG A 435 -11.80 8.35 -13.06
CA ARG A 435 -12.85 8.84 -13.98
C ARG A 435 -13.55 10.09 -13.42
N ALA A 436 -13.89 10.09 -12.14
CA ALA A 436 -14.52 11.24 -11.48
C ALA A 436 -13.65 12.52 -11.54
N ASN A 437 -12.35 12.34 -11.68
CA ASN A 437 -11.37 13.43 -11.81
C ASN A 437 -11.14 13.88 -13.27
N LEU A 438 -11.74 13.21 -14.27
CA LEU A 438 -11.53 13.57 -15.68
C LEU A 438 -11.99 15.00 -15.97
N GLY A 439 -11.07 15.78 -16.53
CA GLY A 439 -11.30 17.19 -16.85
C GLY A 439 -11.01 18.17 -15.71
N ASN A 440 -10.76 17.69 -14.50
CA ASN A 440 -10.33 18.54 -13.39
C ASN A 440 -8.83 18.84 -13.50
N ALA A 441 -8.40 19.96 -12.92
CA ALA A 441 -6.97 20.19 -12.71
C ALA A 441 -6.41 19.23 -11.66
N PRO A 442 -5.11 18.86 -11.70
CA PRO A 442 -4.53 17.94 -10.72
C PRO A 442 -4.71 18.39 -9.26
N GLU A 443 -4.64 19.69 -8.99
CA GLU A 443 -4.86 20.28 -7.67
C GLU A 443 -6.32 20.29 -7.18
N ASP A 444 -7.25 19.99 -8.05
CA ASP A 444 -8.69 19.85 -7.75
C ASP A 444 -9.15 18.40 -7.87
N SER A 445 -8.22 17.48 -8.09
CA SER A 445 -8.43 16.04 -8.26
C SER A 445 -7.96 15.29 -7.02
N GLU A 446 -8.86 14.63 -6.32
CA GLU A 446 -8.50 13.82 -5.15
C GLU A 446 -7.67 12.58 -5.54
N ARG A 447 -6.77 12.15 -4.67
CA ARG A 447 -6.00 10.91 -4.84
C ARG A 447 -6.94 9.72 -4.77
N PRO A 448 -6.96 8.85 -5.80
CA PRO A 448 -7.70 7.60 -5.73
C PRO A 448 -7.14 6.71 -4.64
N MET A 449 -8.01 6.06 -3.90
CA MET A 449 -7.64 5.03 -2.94
C MET A 449 -8.78 4.04 -2.72
N THR A 450 -8.42 2.82 -2.41
CA THR A 450 -9.32 1.76 -1.95
C THR A 450 -8.61 0.96 -0.88
N TYR A 451 -9.35 0.37 0.05
CA TYR A 451 -8.81 -0.54 1.06
C TYR A 451 -9.29 -1.96 0.73
N HIS A 452 -8.39 -2.85 0.31
CA HIS A 452 -8.76 -4.10 -0.35
C HIS A 452 -7.73 -5.21 -0.13
N ARG A 453 -8.00 -6.40 -0.67
CA ARG A 453 -7.10 -7.56 -0.62
C ARG A 453 -6.20 -7.62 -1.85
N TRP A 454 -5.06 -8.32 -1.77
CA TRP A 454 -4.16 -8.56 -2.91
C TRP A 454 -4.85 -9.37 -4.01
N GLY A 455 -4.80 -8.88 -5.24
CA GLY A 455 -5.42 -9.49 -6.41
C GLY A 455 -4.45 -10.13 -7.41
N GLY A 456 -3.14 -10.03 -7.16
CA GLY A 456 -2.08 -10.51 -8.06
C GLY A 456 -1.13 -9.40 -8.49
N LEU A 457 -0.07 -9.76 -9.20
CA LEU A 457 0.96 -8.83 -9.66
C LEU A 457 0.34 -7.69 -10.49
N GLY A 458 0.68 -6.46 -10.16
CA GLY A 458 0.07 -5.25 -10.71
C GLY A 458 -0.88 -4.54 -9.74
N SER A 459 -1.39 -5.22 -8.69
CA SER A 459 -2.28 -4.61 -7.69
C SER A 459 -1.65 -3.47 -6.89
N HIS A 460 -0.32 -3.32 -6.91
CA HIS A 460 0.37 -2.18 -6.29
C HIS A 460 -0.10 -0.82 -6.82
N ARG A 461 -0.72 -0.77 -7.98
CA ARG A 461 -1.31 0.45 -8.54
C ARG A 461 -2.61 0.89 -7.88
N TYR A 462 -3.28 0.01 -7.16
CA TYR A 462 -4.64 0.23 -6.66
C TYR A 462 -4.77 0.14 -5.14
N GLN A 463 -3.64 0.12 -4.40
CA GLN A 463 -3.66 -0.11 -2.96
C GLN A 463 -4.30 1.05 -2.19
N LEU A 464 -4.84 0.74 -0.99
CA LEU A 464 -4.18 0.10 0.17
C LEU A 464 -4.59 -1.37 0.37
N GLY A 465 -3.71 -2.16 1.02
CA GLY A 465 -3.96 -3.57 1.29
C GLY A 465 -4.61 -3.87 2.64
N PHE A 466 -5.48 -4.88 2.66
CA PHE A 466 -6.04 -5.50 3.85
C PHE A 466 -5.64 -6.98 3.89
N SER A 467 -4.92 -7.40 4.94
CA SER A 467 -4.35 -8.75 4.97
C SER A 467 -5.33 -9.85 5.39
N GLY A 468 -6.41 -9.53 6.10
CA GLY A 468 -7.44 -10.50 6.49
C GLY A 468 -7.42 -10.91 7.96
N ASP A 469 -8.22 -11.94 8.26
CA ASP A 469 -8.65 -12.37 9.58
C ASP A 469 -7.66 -13.34 10.22
N THR A 470 -6.65 -12.83 10.91
CA THR A 470 -5.63 -13.64 11.58
C THR A 470 -6.06 -14.05 12.98
N TYR A 471 -5.45 -15.14 13.50
CA TYR A 471 -5.60 -15.51 14.90
C TYR A 471 -4.82 -14.60 15.84
N ILE A 472 -5.34 -14.42 17.06
CA ILE A 472 -4.73 -13.63 18.13
C ILE A 472 -3.71 -14.51 18.86
N ASN A 473 -2.45 -14.42 18.48
CA ASN A 473 -1.35 -15.11 19.16
C ASN A 473 0.02 -14.50 18.82
N TRP A 474 1.04 -14.88 19.58
CA TRP A 474 2.43 -14.44 19.42
C TRP A 474 3.07 -14.88 18.09
N ASP A 475 2.76 -16.09 17.62
CA ASP A 475 3.30 -16.62 16.35
C ASP A 475 2.86 -15.79 15.14
N VAL A 476 1.60 -15.32 15.15
CA VAL A 476 1.11 -14.41 14.11
C VAL A 476 1.82 -13.06 14.19
N LEU A 477 1.93 -12.49 15.40
CA LEU A 477 2.70 -11.25 15.58
C LEU A 477 4.13 -11.39 15.04
N GLY A 478 4.80 -12.54 15.33
CA GLY A 478 6.14 -12.83 14.82
C GLY A 478 6.23 -13.05 13.31
N PHE A 479 5.11 -13.35 12.63
CA PHE A 479 5.07 -13.54 11.18
C PHE A 479 4.83 -12.23 10.41
N LEU A 480 4.06 -11.30 10.96
CA LEU A 480 3.67 -10.06 10.28
C LEU A 480 4.84 -9.21 9.77
N PRO A 481 5.96 -9.02 10.49
CA PRO A 481 7.11 -8.28 9.99
C PRO A 481 7.66 -8.84 8.68
N TYR A 482 7.81 -10.15 8.59
CA TYR A 482 8.27 -10.83 7.38
C TYR A 482 7.26 -10.67 6.23
N PHE A 483 5.99 -10.92 6.48
CA PHE A 483 4.94 -10.80 5.49
C PHE A 483 4.87 -9.37 4.91
N THR A 484 4.90 -8.37 5.79
CA THR A 484 4.81 -6.96 5.42
C THR A 484 6.02 -6.50 4.60
N ALA A 485 7.23 -6.83 5.05
CA ALA A 485 8.45 -6.43 4.35
C ALA A 485 8.57 -7.14 2.99
N THR A 486 8.22 -8.43 2.91
CA THR A 486 8.32 -9.23 1.69
C THR A 486 7.36 -8.76 0.59
N ALA A 487 6.20 -8.20 0.95
CA ALA A 487 5.26 -7.60 -0.01
C ALA A 487 5.88 -6.47 -0.84
N SER A 488 6.91 -5.81 -0.32
CA SER A 488 7.68 -4.79 -1.05
C SER A 488 8.39 -5.35 -2.29
N ASN A 489 8.67 -6.67 -2.35
CA ASN A 489 9.27 -7.34 -3.52
C ASN A 489 8.39 -7.30 -4.78
N VAL A 490 7.13 -6.94 -4.64
CA VAL A 490 6.16 -6.77 -5.73
C VAL A 490 5.54 -5.37 -5.74
N GLY A 491 6.17 -4.41 -5.05
CA GLY A 491 5.70 -3.03 -4.95
C GLY A 491 4.46 -2.84 -4.07
N TYR A 492 3.94 -3.90 -3.42
CA TYR A 492 2.72 -3.84 -2.61
C TYR A 492 3.02 -3.50 -1.15
N GLY A 493 3.49 -2.27 -0.93
CA GLY A 493 4.08 -1.82 0.34
C GLY A 493 3.13 -1.22 1.36
N TYR A 494 1.82 -1.11 1.09
CA TYR A 494 0.86 -0.48 2.01
C TYR A 494 -0.13 -1.50 2.60
N TRP A 495 0.39 -2.54 3.26
CA TRP A 495 -0.43 -3.48 4.00
C TRP A 495 -1.01 -2.89 5.29
N GLY A 496 -2.32 -3.11 5.51
CA GLY A 496 -2.99 -2.95 6.79
C GLY A 496 -3.27 -4.31 7.41
N HIS A 497 -2.93 -4.46 8.68
CA HIS A 497 -3.21 -5.65 9.47
C HIS A 497 -4.21 -5.33 10.56
N ASP A 498 -4.92 -6.34 11.05
CA ASP A 498 -5.73 -6.22 12.26
C ASP A 498 -4.79 -6.24 13.47
N LEU A 499 -4.35 -5.03 13.92
CA LEU A 499 -3.49 -4.94 15.09
C LEU A 499 -4.22 -5.44 16.33
N GLY A 500 -3.64 -6.44 16.97
CA GLY A 500 -4.24 -7.23 18.01
C GLY A 500 -4.83 -8.57 17.55
N GLY A 501 -4.83 -8.84 16.22
CA GLY A 501 -5.43 -10.01 15.60
C GLY A 501 -6.94 -9.95 15.51
N HIS A 502 -7.55 -10.78 14.66
CA HIS A 502 -8.98 -10.74 14.38
C HIS A 502 -9.80 -11.71 15.23
N MET A 503 -9.42 -12.99 15.25
CA MET A 503 -10.18 -14.06 15.90
C MET A 503 -9.32 -14.91 16.83
N GLN A 504 -9.98 -15.72 17.66
CA GLN A 504 -9.31 -16.63 18.59
C GLN A 504 -10.07 -17.95 18.76
N HIS A 505 -9.39 -18.95 19.23
CA HIS A 505 -10.03 -20.20 19.67
C HIS A 505 -10.60 -20.02 21.07
N GLY A 506 -11.90 -20.26 21.24
CA GLY A 506 -12.58 -20.12 22.53
C GLY A 506 -12.86 -18.68 22.95
N GLU A 507 -13.31 -18.53 24.18
CA GLU A 507 -13.66 -17.23 24.76
C GLU A 507 -12.56 -16.78 25.73
N ILE A 508 -11.49 -16.17 25.19
CA ILE A 508 -10.36 -15.66 25.96
C ILE A 508 -10.36 -14.13 25.87
N PRO A 509 -10.35 -13.38 26.99
CA PRO A 509 -10.21 -11.93 26.95
C PRO A 509 -8.92 -11.51 26.23
N THR A 510 -8.91 -10.30 25.65
CA THR A 510 -7.70 -9.72 25.07
C THR A 510 -6.56 -9.74 26.08
N ASP A 511 -5.44 -10.36 25.72
CA ASP A 511 -4.19 -10.27 26.47
C ASP A 511 -3.60 -8.86 26.33
N PRO A 512 -3.50 -8.07 27.41
CA PRO A 512 -3.02 -6.70 27.34
C PRO A 512 -1.55 -6.59 26.91
N GLU A 513 -0.69 -7.55 27.26
CA GLU A 513 0.71 -7.56 26.85
C GLU A 513 0.83 -7.80 25.36
N LEU A 514 0.23 -8.88 24.87
CA LEU A 514 0.24 -9.20 23.45
C LEU A 514 -0.33 -8.04 22.62
N TYR A 515 -1.43 -7.43 23.06
CA TYR A 515 -2.02 -6.30 22.35
C TYR A 515 -1.12 -5.06 22.35
N THR A 516 -0.45 -4.76 23.48
CA THR A 516 0.55 -3.69 23.54
C THR A 516 1.69 -3.93 22.56
N ARG A 517 2.24 -5.15 22.51
CA ARG A 517 3.31 -5.50 21.54
C ARG A 517 2.85 -5.42 20.10
N TRP A 518 1.59 -5.75 19.84
CA TRP A 518 1.02 -5.61 18.50
C TRP A 518 0.89 -4.13 18.08
N LEU A 519 0.49 -3.24 19.00
CA LEU A 519 0.49 -1.80 18.76
C LEU A 519 1.91 -1.25 18.56
N GLN A 520 2.89 -1.71 19.33
CA GLN A 520 4.30 -1.35 19.14
C GLN A 520 4.84 -1.78 17.78
N TYR A 521 4.47 -2.98 17.29
CA TYR A 521 4.71 -3.38 15.91
C TYR A 521 4.01 -2.45 14.92
N GLY A 522 2.77 -2.11 15.18
CA GLY A 522 1.94 -1.25 14.33
C GLY A 522 2.56 0.12 14.06
N VAL A 523 3.35 0.67 15.00
CA VAL A 523 4.10 1.93 14.78
C VAL A 523 4.95 1.86 13.52
N PHE A 524 5.59 0.71 13.27
CA PHE A 524 6.50 0.47 12.15
C PHE A 524 5.85 -0.34 11.02
N SER A 525 4.52 -0.43 10.98
CA SER A 525 3.77 -0.98 9.85
C SER A 525 3.32 0.13 8.89
N PRO A 526 2.99 -0.18 7.63
CA PRO A 526 2.54 0.83 6.68
C PRO A 526 1.25 1.52 7.12
N LEU A 527 0.24 0.75 7.54
CA LEU A 527 -1.01 1.25 8.08
C LEU A 527 -1.14 0.89 9.56
N PHE A 528 -1.65 1.82 10.35
CA PHE A 528 -1.84 1.64 11.79
C PHE A 528 -3.34 1.49 12.07
N LYS A 529 -3.85 0.26 11.99
CA LYS A 529 -5.29 -0.06 12.07
C LYS A 529 -5.53 -1.18 13.08
N THR A 530 -6.48 -0.99 13.99
CA THR A 530 -7.02 -2.09 14.82
C THR A 530 -8.31 -2.64 14.21
N HIS A 531 -8.55 -3.92 14.43
CA HIS A 531 -9.82 -4.58 14.09
C HIS A 531 -9.98 -5.85 14.93
N CYS A 532 -11.21 -6.38 15.01
CA CYS A 532 -11.49 -7.71 15.56
C CYS A 532 -12.88 -8.19 15.18
N THR A 533 -13.10 -9.49 15.33
CA THR A 533 -14.41 -10.14 15.13
C THR A 533 -15.45 -9.65 16.15
N SER A 534 -16.72 -9.93 15.86
CA SER A 534 -17.87 -9.66 16.73
C SER A 534 -17.85 -10.56 17.99
N SER A 535 -17.03 -10.16 18.96
CA SER A 535 -16.92 -10.80 20.27
C SER A 535 -16.85 -9.73 21.36
N ALA A 536 -17.69 -9.86 22.37
CA ALA A 536 -17.75 -8.91 23.49
C ALA A 536 -16.51 -8.95 24.39
N ILE A 537 -15.74 -10.04 24.37
CA ILE A 537 -14.56 -10.20 25.21
C ILE A 537 -13.27 -9.76 24.54
N ILE A 538 -13.30 -9.51 23.22
CA ILE A 538 -12.17 -8.96 22.49
C ILE A 538 -12.28 -7.43 22.50
N GLU A 539 -11.35 -6.77 23.16
CA GLU A 539 -11.35 -5.31 23.32
C GLU A 539 -10.22 -4.67 22.51
N ARG A 540 -10.49 -3.49 21.91
CA ARG A 540 -9.51 -2.69 21.15
C ARG A 540 -9.41 -1.24 21.63
N ARG A 541 -10.30 -0.79 22.50
CA ARG A 541 -10.25 0.54 23.12
C ARG A 541 -9.15 0.56 24.17
N ILE A 542 -8.03 1.21 23.86
CA ILE A 542 -6.80 1.15 24.68
C ILE A 542 -7.01 1.66 26.12
N TRP A 543 -7.92 2.56 26.36
CA TRP A 543 -8.20 3.11 27.70
C TRP A 543 -8.87 2.13 28.67
N THR A 544 -9.32 1.00 28.20
CA THR A 544 -9.89 -0.05 29.05
C THR A 544 -8.79 -0.86 29.74
N PHE A 545 -7.56 -0.85 29.23
CA PHE A 545 -6.39 -1.58 29.73
C PHE A 545 -5.57 -0.68 30.68
N LYS A 546 -6.11 -0.34 31.84
CA LYS A 546 -5.58 0.69 32.73
C LYS A 546 -4.07 0.66 32.95
N GLU A 547 -3.49 -0.52 33.21
CA GLU A 547 -2.05 -0.70 33.47
C GLU A 547 -1.20 -0.57 32.21
N HIS A 548 -1.72 -0.93 31.05
CA HIS A 548 -1.04 -0.89 29.76
C HIS A 548 -1.34 0.39 28.96
N TYR A 549 -2.37 1.15 29.36
CA TYR A 549 -2.82 2.34 28.63
C TYR A 549 -1.70 3.34 28.31
N PRO A 550 -0.80 3.70 29.26
CA PRO A 550 0.29 4.63 28.95
C PRO A 550 1.20 4.12 27.81
N TYR A 551 1.55 2.86 27.82
CA TYR A 551 2.43 2.24 26.83
C TYR A 551 1.76 2.10 25.45
N MET A 552 0.46 1.83 25.44
CA MET A 552 -0.35 1.82 24.24
C MET A 552 -0.45 3.23 23.65
N LEU A 553 -0.72 4.25 24.48
CA LEU A 553 -0.77 5.64 24.04
C LEU A 553 0.56 6.15 23.51
N ASP A 554 1.68 5.71 24.10
CA ASP A 554 3.03 6.03 23.60
C ASP A 554 3.26 5.48 22.18
N ALA A 555 2.73 4.28 21.86
CA ALA A 555 2.77 3.75 20.51
C ALA A 555 2.01 4.65 19.51
N PHE A 556 0.81 5.13 19.88
CA PHE A 556 0.05 6.08 19.06
C PHE A 556 0.83 7.39 18.86
N ASN A 557 1.36 7.97 19.92
CA ASN A 557 2.13 9.21 19.87
C ASN A 557 3.39 9.06 19.02
N LEU A 558 4.10 7.93 19.14
CA LEU A 558 5.28 7.66 18.32
C LEU A 558 4.91 7.49 16.84
N ARG A 559 3.80 6.80 16.54
CA ARG A 559 3.30 6.67 15.17
C ARG A 559 3.06 8.05 14.54
N TYR A 560 2.36 8.92 15.23
CA TYR A 560 2.07 10.27 14.74
C TYR A 560 3.32 11.15 14.65
N ALA A 561 4.24 11.00 15.58
CA ALA A 561 5.54 11.70 15.52
C ALA A 561 6.33 11.31 14.25
N LEU A 562 6.29 10.04 13.84
CA LEU A 562 7.02 9.54 12.67
C LEU A 562 6.33 9.85 11.32
N THR A 563 5.16 10.47 11.31
CA THR A 563 4.39 10.66 10.06
C THR A 563 5.12 11.45 8.97
N PRO A 564 5.88 12.53 9.25
CA PRO A 564 6.66 13.20 8.21
C PRO A 564 7.67 12.25 7.55
N TYR A 565 8.36 11.45 8.34
CA TYR A 565 9.30 10.44 7.84
C TYR A 565 8.62 9.35 7.01
N ILE A 566 7.44 8.89 7.44
CA ILE A 566 6.62 7.92 6.72
C ILE A 566 6.16 8.50 5.38
N TYR A 567 5.75 9.76 5.36
CA TYR A 567 5.28 10.44 4.15
C TYR A 567 6.40 10.68 3.14
N ASP A 568 7.60 11.03 3.62
CA ASP A 568 8.80 11.10 2.77
C ASP A 568 9.13 9.74 2.13
N ALA A 569 8.98 8.64 2.89
CA ALA A 569 9.17 7.29 2.38
C ALA A 569 8.06 6.88 1.38
N ALA A 570 6.84 7.36 1.54
CA ALA A 570 5.77 7.16 0.56
C ALA A 570 6.09 7.87 -0.76
N ARG A 571 6.66 9.08 -0.71
CA ARG A 571 7.18 9.76 -1.89
C ARG A 571 8.31 8.97 -2.55
N GLN A 572 9.23 8.44 -1.78
CA GLN A 572 10.31 7.60 -2.31
C GLN A 572 9.75 6.33 -2.97
N ALA A 573 8.72 5.70 -2.38
CA ALA A 573 8.06 4.54 -2.98
C ALA A 573 7.46 4.89 -4.35
N HIS A 574 6.81 6.04 -4.48
CA HIS A 574 6.28 6.53 -5.74
C HIS A 574 7.40 6.77 -6.79
N ASP A 575 8.50 7.35 -6.38
CA ASP A 575 9.57 7.74 -7.29
C ASP A 575 10.42 6.53 -7.74
N THR A 576 10.67 5.56 -6.84
CA THR A 576 11.67 4.51 -7.02
C THR A 576 11.14 3.07 -6.94
N GLY A 577 9.88 2.87 -6.54
CA GLY A 577 9.33 1.54 -6.28
C GLY A 577 9.78 0.92 -4.96
N VAL A 578 10.59 1.62 -4.15
CA VAL A 578 11.13 1.10 -2.88
C VAL A 578 10.20 1.51 -1.73
N SER A 579 9.43 0.57 -1.24
CA SER A 579 8.41 0.79 -0.21
C SER A 579 8.98 1.15 1.17
N LEU A 580 8.10 1.49 2.12
CA LEU A 580 8.45 1.90 3.48
C LEU A 580 9.09 0.78 4.30
N CYS A 581 8.48 -0.43 4.31
CA CYS A 581 9.01 -1.61 5.01
C CYS A 581 9.89 -2.41 4.06
N ARG A 582 11.18 -2.51 4.35
CA ARG A 582 12.18 -3.03 3.42
C ARG A 582 12.92 -4.22 4.04
N PRO A 583 12.90 -5.38 3.39
CA PRO A 583 13.75 -6.49 3.81
C PRO A 583 15.21 -6.06 3.86
N LEU A 584 15.97 -6.58 4.84
CA LEU A 584 17.36 -6.21 5.03
C LEU A 584 18.25 -6.52 3.83
N TYR A 585 17.91 -7.53 3.02
CA TYR A 585 18.66 -7.89 1.83
C TYR A 585 18.63 -6.82 0.71
N TYR A 586 17.76 -5.80 0.79
CA TYR A 586 17.83 -4.68 -0.16
C TYR A 586 19.15 -3.91 -0.05
N TYR A 587 19.71 -3.85 1.16
CA TYR A 587 20.93 -3.10 1.47
C TYR A 587 22.13 -4.00 1.76
N TYR A 588 21.88 -5.25 2.16
CA TYR A 588 22.91 -6.22 2.58
C TYR A 588 22.73 -7.55 1.85
N PRO A 589 22.68 -7.55 0.49
CA PRO A 589 22.31 -8.75 -0.26
C PRO A 589 23.33 -9.89 -0.19
N GLU A 590 24.59 -9.58 0.19
CA GLU A 590 25.66 -10.57 0.26
C GLU A 590 25.82 -11.16 1.69
N ASP A 591 25.07 -10.61 2.66
CA ASP A 591 25.09 -11.13 4.03
C ASP A 591 23.92 -12.10 4.25
N ASN A 592 24.22 -13.33 4.64
CA ASN A 592 23.21 -14.34 4.93
C ASN A 592 22.26 -13.94 6.06
N GLN A 593 22.73 -13.15 7.02
CA GLN A 593 21.91 -12.67 8.14
C GLN A 593 20.70 -11.85 7.62
N ALA A 594 20.87 -11.11 6.52
CA ALA A 594 19.79 -10.35 5.89
C ALA A 594 18.59 -11.21 5.46
N TYR A 595 18.81 -12.51 5.22
CA TYR A 595 17.78 -13.48 4.84
C TYR A 595 17.30 -14.35 6.01
N THR A 596 18.06 -14.36 7.12
CA THR A 596 17.76 -15.16 8.31
C THR A 596 16.89 -14.38 9.30
N PHE A 597 17.24 -13.12 9.57
CA PHE A 597 16.51 -12.23 10.47
C PHE A 597 15.29 -11.62 9.75
N LYS A 598 14.28 -12.47 9.46
CA LYS A 598 13.09 -12.10 8.67
C LYS A 598 12.11 -11.20 9.40
N ASP A 599 12.16 -11.20 10.73
CA ASP A 599 11.26 -10.49 11.63
C ASP A 599 11.82 -9.12 12.08
N GLN A 600 12.89 -8.65 11.41
CA GLN A 600 13.39 -7.30 11.47
C GLN A 600 13.59 -6.74 10.06
N TYR A 601 13.43 -5.44 9.89
CA TYR A 601 13.45 -4.79 8.58
C TYR A 601 13.84 -3.32 8.70
N MET A 602 14.25 -2.72 7.60
CA MET A 602 14.40 -1.27 7.51
C MET A 602 13.03 -0.63 7.33
N PHE A 603 12.70 0.33 8.19
CA PHE A 603 11.56 1.20 8.06
C PHE A 603 12.05 2.54 7.50
N GLY A 604 11.87 2.75 6.20
CA GLY A 604 12.57 3.77 5.44
C GLY A 604 14.09 3.51 5.40
N ASP A 605 14.86 4.58 5.21
CA ASP A 605 16.34 4.47 5.05
C ASP A 605 17.09 4.41 6.37
N ASN A 606 16.52 4.91 7.47
CA ASN A 606 17.26 5.25 8.68
C ASN A 606 16.87 4.47 9.94
N ILE A 607 15.73 3.79 9.92
CA ILE A 607 15.21 3.07 11.09
C ILE A 607 15.31 1.56 10.86
N LEU A 608 15.84 0.83 11.84
CA LEU A 608 15.78 -0.62 11.94
C LEU A 608 14.70 -0.97 12.97
N ALA A 609 13.61 -1.60 12.51
CA ALA A 609 12.55 -2.09 13.36
C ALA A 609 12.74 -3.58 13.64
N ALA A 610 12.62 -3.99 14.91
CA ALA A 610 12.77 -5.37 15.34
C ALA A 610 11.66 -5.72 16.34
N THR A 611 10.56 -6.28 15.84
CA THR A 611 9.37 -6.56 16.65
C THR A 611 9.65 -7.54 17.78
N ILE A 612 9.18 -7.25 18.99
CA ILE A 612 9.18 -8.18 20.12
C ILE A 612 8.00 -9.14 19.92
N CYS A 613 8.29 -10.42 19.74
CA CYS A 613 7.32 -11.47 19.40
C CYS A 613 7.18 -12.54 20.47
N GLU A 614 7.81 -12.35 21.62
CA GLU A 614 7.77 -13.27 22.75
C GLU A 614 7.26 -12.54 23.99
N PRO A 615 6.53 -13.24 24.87
CA PRO A 615 6.05 -12.63 26.11
C PRO A 615 7.20 -12.30 27.07
N ILE A 616 6.90 -11.43 28.01
CA ILE A 616 7.78 -11.06 29.11
C ILE A 616 8.04 -12.30 29.99
N ASP A 617 9.31 -12.58 30.27
CA ASP A 617 9.70 -13.51 31.33
C ASP A 617 9.24 -12.96 32.68
N SER A 618 8.34 -13.68 33.34
CA SER A 618 7.71 -13.24 34.59
C SER A 618 8.70 -13.06 35.77
N VAL A 619 9.88 -13.67 35.69
CA VAL A 619 10.94 -13.55 36.70
C VAL A 619 11.82 -12.34 36.43
N LYS A 620 12.17 -12.11 35.15
CA LYS A 620 13.03 -10.99 34.75
C LYS A 620 12.24 -9.66 34.61
N GLY A 621 10.94 -9.73 34.29
CA GLY A 621 10.13 -8.56 33.96
C GLY A 621 10.44 -7.95 32.59
N THR A 622 11.13 -8.69 31.71
CA THR A 622 11.54 -8.25 30.37
C THR A 622 11.30 -9.35 29.33
N ALA A 623 11.08 -8.96 28.08
CA ALA A 623 11.09 -9.83 26.93
C ALA A 623 12.45 -9.73 26.22
N SER A 624 13.02 -10.87 25.83
CA SER A 624 14.29 -10.93 25.11
C SER A 624 14.08 -10.79 23.61
N ARG A 625 14.95 -10.02 22.95
CA ARG A 625 14.94 -9.88 21.49
C ARG A 625 16.36 -10.01 20.93
N GLU A 626 16.56 -11.00 20.06
CA GLU A 626 17.80 -11.11 19.30
C GLU A 626 17.73 -10.24 18.04
N VAL A 627 18.70 -9.35 17.86
CA VAL A 627 18.75 -8.38 16.76
C VAL A 627 20.10 -8.49 16.05
N TRP A 628 20.07 -8.59 14.74
CA TRP A 628 21.25 -8.42 13.90
C TRP A 628 21.41 -6.95 13.50
N PHE A 629 22.56 -6.38 13.81
CA PHE A 629 22.99 -5.04 13.45
C PHE A 629 23.91 -5.12 12.24
N PRO A 630 23.44 -4.75 11.04
CA PRO A 630 24.28 -4.83 9.84
C PRO A 630 25.55 -3.99 9.95
N ALA A 631 26.64 -4.51 9.35
CA ALA A 631 27.93 -3.81 9.28
C ALA A 631 27.84 -2.56 8.38
N GLY A 632 28.83 -1.65 8.56
CA GLY A 632 28.94 -0.41 7.78
C GLY A 632 28.27 0.79 8.43
N ASN A 633 27.39 0.59 9.43
CA ASN A 633 26.82 1.65 10.26
C ASN A 633 26.87 1.22 11.73
N ASP A 634 26.97 2.20 12.63
CA ASP A 634 26.61 2.00 14.03
C ASP A 634 25.12 2.37 14.21
N TRP A 635 24.52 1.87 15.27
CA TRP A 635 23.09 1.99 15.53
C TRP A 635 22.85 2.58 16.92
N TYR A 636 21.87 3.45 17.03
CA TYR A 636 21.45 4.00 18.31
C TYR A 636 20.14 3.35 18.74
N ASP A 637 20.19 2.68 19.88
CA ASP A 637 19.03 2.09 20.54
C ASP A 637 18.17 3.19 21.14
N MET A 638 16.97 3.35 20.61
CA MET A 638 16.07 4.43 21.02
C MET A 638 15.43 4.22 22.38
N ALA A 639 15.32 2.96 22.81
CA ALA A 639 14.78 2.62 24.14
C ALA A 639 15.83 2.75 25.25
N HIS A 640 17.03 2.22 25.02
CA HIS A 640 18.09 2.19 26.03
C HIS A 640 19.08 3.36 25.94
N HIS A 641 18.93 4.23 24.96
CA HIS A 641 19.81 5.39 24.72
C HIS A 641 21.30 5.01 24.59
N LYS A 642 21.59 3.92 23.87
CA LYS A 642 22.95 3.37 23.72
C LYS A 642 23.36 3.19 22.27
N MET A 643 24.63 3.47 22.00
CA MET A 643 25.24 3.14 20.71
C MET A 643 25.58 1.65 20.65
N ILE A 644 25.18 0.99 19.57
CA ILE A 644 25.47 -0.40 19.25
C ILE A 644 26.31 -0.43 17.97
N LYS A 645 27.45 -1.10 18.02
CA LYS A 645 28.32 -1.25 16.87
C LYS A 645 27.72 -2.22 15.87
N GLY A 646 27.73 -1.85 14.58
CA GLY A 646 27.30 -2.72 13.49
C GLY A 646 28.26 -3.91 13.27
N GLY A 647 27.75 -4.92 12.56
CA GLY A 647 28.44 -6.18 12.31
C GLY A 647 28.26 -7.21 13.45
N ALA A 648 27.24 -7.09 14.29
CA ALA A 648 27.02 -7.94 15.44
C ALA A 648 25.57 -8.41 15.57
N VAL A 649 25.37 -9.58 16.17
CA VAL A 649 24.09 -10.03 16.71
C VAL A 649 24.09 -9.77 18.21
N LYS A 650 23.01 -9.24 18.75
CA LYS A 650 22.85 -8.94 20.18
C LYS A 650 21.48 -9.43 20.65
N THR A 651 21.46 -10.03 21.83
CA THR A 651 20.22 -10.25 22.59
C THR A 651 20.04 -9.09 23.55
N LEU A 652 18.90 -8.41 23.43
CA LEU A 652 18.53 -7.25 24.23
C LEU A 652 17.26 -7.55 25.01
N GLU A 653 17.08 -6.91 26.16
CA GLU A 653 15.96 -7.12 27.07
C GLU A 653 15.09 -5.86 27.12
N TYR A 654 13.78 -6.00 26.98
CA TYR A 654 12.84 -4.89 26.91
C TYR A 654 11.69 -5.07 27.89
N THR A 655 11.38 -4.06 28.69
CA THR A 655 10.16 -3.98 29.47
C THR A 655 8.94 -3.72 28.56
N ILE A 656 7.74 -3.83 29.09
CA ILE A 656 6.52 -3.57 28.30
C ILE A 656 6.43 -2.10 27.80
N ALA A 657 7.04 -1.17 28.53
CA ALA A 657 7.07 0.24 28.16
C ALA A 657 7.98 0.53 26.94
N GLU A 658 8.90 -0.37 26.64
CA GLU A 658 9.95 -0.16 25.65
C GLU A 658 9.61 -0.84 24.33
N ASN A 659 9.79 -0.10 23.22
CA ASN A 659 9.70 -0.63 21.86
C ASN A 659 11.11 -0.86 21.29
N CYS A 660 11.27 -1.98 20.59
CA CYS A 660 12.58 -2.39 20.05
C CYS A 660 12.79 -1.80 18.64
N TRP A 661 13.45 -0.65 18.57
CA TRP A 661 13.80 0.02 17.33
C TRP A 661 15.09 0.83 17.46
N PHE A 662 15.77 0.99 16.34
CA PHE A 662 17.10 1.60 16.28
C PHE A 662 17.17 2.58 15.10
N VAL A 663 18.02 3.58 15.24
CA VAL A 663 18.30 4.50 14.16
C VAL A 663 19.77 4.44 13.78
N LYS A 664 20.08 4.65 12.50
CA LYS A 664 21.47 4.77 12.04
C LYS A 664 22.17 5.91 12.78
N ALA A 665 23.38 5.67 13.25
CA ALA A 665 24.18 6.68 13.91
C ALA A 665 24.35 7.94 13.03
N GLY A 666 24.02 9.09 13.59
CA GLY A 666 24.14 10.38 12.92
C GLY A 666 23.13 10.65 11.82
N CYS A 667 22.07 9.85 11.68
CA CYS A 667 21.00 10.14 10.73
C CYS A 667 20.13 11.32 11.16
N ILE A 668 19.29 11.77 10.23
CA ILE A 668 18.32 12.84 10.41
C ILE A 668 16.93 12.22 10.21
N ILE A 669 16.01 12.48 11.13
CA ILE A 669 14.62 12.00 11.04
C ILE A 669 13.70 13.21 11.24
N PRO A 670 12.87 13.56 10.23
CA PRO A 670 11.82 14.55 10.43
C PRO A 670 10.71 13.93 11.28
N LEU A 671 10.27 14.67 12.27
CA LEU A 671 9.21 14.28 13.19
C LEU A 671 8.11 15.35 13.19
N ALA A 672 6.87 14.92 13.37
CA ALA A 672 5.78 15.83 13.62
C ALA A 672 5.90 16.51 14.98
N GLN A 673 5.15 17.59 15.16
CA GLN A 673 4.97 18.26 16.45
C GLN A 673 4.29 17.30 17.45
N LYS A 674 4.62 17.47 18.74
CA LYS A 674 3.95 16.71 19.81
C LYS A 674 2.46 17.11 19.93
N GLY A 675 1.61 16.15 20.23
CA GLY A 675 0.18 16.38 20.52
C GLY A 675 -0.73 16.52 19.30
N ILE A 676 -0.28 16.11 18.10
CA ILE A 676 -1.14 16.05 16.91
C ILE A 676 -2.25 15.02 17.16
N GLN A 677 -3.49 15.41 16.88
CA GLN A 677 -4.68 14.56 17.05
C GLN A 677 -5.22 14.01 15.74
N SER A 678 -4.90 14.67 14.63
CA SER A 678 -5.28 14.26 13.26
C SER A 678 -4.22 14.69 12.26
N LEU A 679 -3.99 13.87 11.25
CA LEU A 679 -3.10 14.21 10.12
C LEU A 679 -3.79 15.10 9.08
N GLN A 680 -5.08 15.37 9.26
CA GLN A 680 -5.82 16.33 8.45
C GLN A 680 -5.58 17.77 8.94
N ASP A 681 -5.08 17.93 10.17
CA ASP A 681 -4.68 19.23 10.72
C ASP A 681 -3.33 19.62 10.11
N ARG A 682 -3.36 20.51 9.14
CA ARG A 682 -2.13 21.03 8.53
C ARG A 682 -1.33 21.85 9.54
N THR A 683 -0.04 21.65 9.56
CA THR A 683 0.90 22.41 10.38
C THR A 683 2.16 22.72 9.59
N ASN A 684 2.72 23.92 9.80
CA ASN A 684 4.04 24.32 9.30
C ASN A 684 5.17 23.94 10.28
N ALA A 685 4.84 23.21 11.33
CA ALA A 685 5.77 22.84 12.39
C ALA A 685 6.43 21.49 12.10
N LEU A 686 7.75 21.44 12.19
CA LEU A 686 8.56 20.25 12.00
C LEU A 686 9.61 20.14 13.10
N ARG A 687 9.73 18.96 13.71
CA ARG A 687 10.84 18.61 14.59
C ARG A 687 11.86 17.80 13.80
N ILE A 688 13.12 18.19 13.88
CA ILE A 688 14.22 17.56 13.16
C ILE A 688 15.09 16.83 14.19
N TYR A 689 14.92 15.51 14.28
CA TYR A 689 15.71 14.66 15.17
C TYR A 689 17.05 14.34 14.54
N ILE A 690 18.12 14.61 15.27
CA ILE A 690 19.51 14.30 14.91
C ILE A 690 19.99 13.17 15.82
N ALA A 691 20.16 11.99 15.25
CA ALA A 691 20.69 10.84 15.99
C ALA A 691 22.16 11.08 16.40
N PRO A 692 22.59 10.54 17.56
CA PRO A 692 23.99 10.61 17.96
C PRO A 692 24.89 9.94 16.93
N GLY A 693 26.06 10.58 16.66
CA GLY A 693 27.03 10.06 15.70
C GLY A 693 27.85 11.18 15.05
N LYS A 694 29.12 10.90 14.77
CA LYS A 694 30.05 11.82 14.13
C LYS A 694 29.88 11.84 12.61
N GLY A 695 30.49 12.84 11.95
CA GLY A 695 30.53 12.96 10.49
C GLY A 695 29.37 13.73 9.89
N LYS A 696 29.22 13.57 8.57
CA LYS A 696 28.23 14.30 7.76
C LYS A 696 27.08 13.38 7.40
N SER A 697 25.89 13.94 7.40
CA SER A 697 24.69 13.30 6.87
C SER A 697 23.76 14.33 6.24
N SER A 698 22.87 13.87 5.38
CA SER A 698 21.85 14.70 4.74
C SER A 698 20.52 13.95 4.67
N TYR A 699 19.45 14.72 4.61
CA TYR A 699 18.09 14.24 4.44
C TYR A 699 17.31 15.25 3.59
N THR A 700 16.43 14.75 2.72
CA THR A 700 15.49 15.58 1.95
C THR A 700 14.09 15.34 2.46
N HIS A 701 13.51 16.36 3.09
CA HIS A 701 12.11 16.35 3.49
C HIS A 701 11.21 16.79 2.34
N TYR A 702 10.11 16.11 2.13
CA TYR A 702 9.12 16.33 1.08
C TYR A 702 7.81 16.90 1.66
N GLU A 703 7.21 17.83 0.92
CA GLU A 703 5.94 18.46 1.28
C GLU A 703 5.07 18.65 0.02
N ASP A 704 3.77 18.41 0.13
CA ASP A 704 2.76 18.70 -0.89
C ASP A 704 1.43 19.11 -0.24
N ASP A 705 0.34 19.14 -1.00
CA ASP A 705 -0.99 19.47 -0.47
C ASP A 705 -1.68 18.31 0.29
N GLU A 706 -1.04 17.14 0.39
CA GLU A 706 -1.42 15.96 1.16
C GLU A 706 -2.65 15.19 0.66
N THR A 707 -3.41 15.73 -0.30
CA THR A 707 -4.73 15.20 -0.71
C THR A 707 -4.94 15.10 -2.22
N SER A 708 -4.38 16.02 -3.02
CA SER A 708 -4.66 16.06 -4.46
C SER A 708 -3.66 15.25 -5.30
N GLN A 709 -3.98 15.04 -6.58
CA GLN A 709 -3.09 14.41 -7.54
C GLN A 709 -1.93 15.31 -8.00
N ALA A 710 -1.91 16.57 -7.59
CA ALA A 710 -0.84 17.50 -7.90
C ALA A 710 0.53 17.09 -7.35
N TYR A 711 0.58 16.12 -6.44
CA TYR A 711 1.84 15.60 -5.87
C TYR A 711 2.87 15.17 -6.93
N SER A 712 2.45 14.90 -8.16
CA SER A 712 3.35 14.50 -9.24
C SER A 712 4.18 15.68 -9.81
N SER A 713 3.67 16.91 -9.72
CA SER A 713 4.27 18.13 -10.28
C SER A 713 4.46 19.23 -9.24
N ASP A 714 3.53 19.36 -8.30
CA ASP A 714 3.43 20.49 -7.37
C ASP A 714 3.78 20.02 -5.95
N PHE A 715 5.04 20.16 -5.60
CA PHE A 715 5.58 19.78 -4.30
C PHE A 715 6.77 20.66 -3.94
N ALA A 716 7.13 20.62 -2.69
CA ALA A 716 8.32 21.28 -2.19
C ALA A 716 9.26 20.29 -1.50
N THR A 717 10.54 20.62 -1.47
CA THR A 717 11.57 19.86 -0.75
C THR A 717 12.44 20.77 0.08
N THR A 718 12.88 20.25 1.23
CA THR A 718 13.83 20.92 2.13
C THR A 718 15.02 20.00 2.38
N MET A 719 16.21 20.41 1.96
CA MET A 719 17.45 19.70 2.27
C MET A 719 17.91 20.06 3.68
N ILE A 720 18.12 19.06 4.51
CA ILE A 720 18.65 19.17 5.87
C ILE A 720 20.00 18.48 5.89
N THR A 721 21.04 19.15 6.38
CA THR A 721 22.38 18.58 6.52
C THR A 721 22.87 18.71 7.96
N LYS A 722 23.67 17.75 8.38
CA LYS A 722 24.30 17.71 9.69
C LYS A 722 25.79 17.42 9.54
N GLU A 723 26.61 18.15 10.29
CA GLU A 723 28.04 17.85 10.46
C GLU A 723 28.36 17.84 11.97
N ALA A 724 28.84 16.72 12.51
CA ALA A 724 29.14 16.60 13.93
C ALA A 724 30.54 16.01 14.18
N ASN A 725 31.18 16.48 15.26
CA ASN A 725 32.42 15.96 15.78
C ASN A 725 32.38 15.92 17.33
N ALA A 726 33.54 15.72 17.97
CA ALA A 726 33.59 15.63 19.44
C ALA A 726 33.28 16.97 20.16
N SER A 727 33.40 18.12 19.48
CA SER A 727 33.22 19.45 20.08
C SER A 727 31.84 20.07 19.78
N GLY A 728 31.09 19.51 18.86
CA GLY A 728 29.76 20.04 18.53
C GLY A 728 29.13 19.46 17.29
N CYS A 729 27.95 20.01 16.96
CA CYS A 729 27.14 19.65 15.81
C CYS A 729 26.66 20.92 15.09
N ILE A 730 26.76 20.94 13.77
CA ILE A 730 26.19 21.99 12.91
C ILE A 730 25.05 21.37 12.12
N VAL A 731 23.86 21.91 12.24
CA VAL A 731 22.69 21.55 11.46
C VAL A 731 22.34 22.71 10.52
N LYS A 732 22.24 22.43 9.22
CA LYS A 732 21.77 23.40 8.24
C LYS A 732 20.47 22.93 7.62
N VAL A 733 19.46 23.79 7.66
CA VAL A 733 18.19 23.60 6.97
C VAL A 733 18.18 24.57 5.79
N ALA A 734 18.20 24.04 4.58
CA ALA A 734 18.22 24.85 3.37
C ALA A 734 16.89 25.60 3.16
N ALA A 735 16.90 26.60 2.31
CA ALA A 735 15.68 27.18 1.75
C ALA A 735 14.81 26.08 1.11
N ARG A 736 13.52 26.13 1.35
CA ARG A 736 12.55 25.25 0.70
C ARG A 736 12.56 25.51 -0.81
N LYS A 737 12.50 24.44 -1.62
CA LYS A 737 12.49 24.49 -3.09
C LYS A 737 11.20 23.88 -3.60
N GLY A 738 10.59 24.50 -4.60
CA GLY A 738 9.31 24.09 -5.15
C GLY A 738 8.14 24.82 -4.50
N ALA A 739 6.93 24.51 -4.92
CA ALA A 739 5.70 25.11 -4.42
C ALA A 739 4.52 24.14 -4.64
N TYR A 740 3.48 24.30 -3.85
CA TYR A 740 2.19 23.60 -3.99
C TYR A 740 1.04 24.47 -3.46
N LYS A 741 -0.19 24.13 -3.84
CA LYS A 741 -1.39 24.87 -3.42
C LYS A 741 -1.55 24.81 -1.89
N GLY A 742 -1.71 25.99 -1.28
CA GLY A 742 -1.88 26.09 0.18
C GLY A 742 -0.57 25.98 0.99
N MET A 743 0.59 26.07 0.34
CA MET A 743 1.89 26.02 1.01
C MET A 743 2.08 27.22 1.94
N ASP A 744 2.42 26.97 3.21
CA ASP A 744 2.78 27.99 4.17
C ASP A 744 4.08 28.71 3.76
N LYS A 745 4.09 30.05 3.86
CA LYS A 745 5.28 30.86 3.60
C LYS A 745 6.29 30.80 4.77
N GLN A 746 5.82 30.47 5.95
CA GLN A 746 6.62 30.36 7.17
C GLN A 746 6.76 28.92 7.60
N ARG A 747 7.76 28.64 8.42
CA ARG A 747 7.99 27.34 9.06
C ARG A 747 8.35 27.50 10.53
N ASP A 748 7.88 26.59 11.36
CA ASP A 748 8.19 26.46 12.79
C ASP A 748 9.07 25.22 12.96
N LEU A 749 10.35 25.42 13.28
CA LEU A 749 11.32 24.34 13.36
C LEU A 749 11.80 24.13 14.78
N THR A 750 11.94 22.88 15.18
CA THR A 750 12.63 22.48 16.42
C THR A 750 13.72 21.48 16.09
N ILE A 751 14.95 21.77 16.48
CA ILE A 751 16.07 20.84 16.38
C ILE A 751 16.13 20.00 17.66
N VAL A 752 16.17 18.70 17.50
CA VAL A 752 16.25 17.72 18.60
C VAL A 752 17.54 16.92 18.43
N LEU A 753 18.45 16.99 19.41
CA LEU A 753 19.66 16.18 19.42
C LEU A 753 19.51 15.06 20.43
N GLY A 754 19.62 13.82 19.97
CA GLY A 754 19.59 12.63 20.82
C GLY A 754 20.96 12.20 21.36
N GLY A 755 20.94 11.39 22.42
CA GLY A 755 22.11 10.70 22.98
C GLY A 755 23.13 11.61 23.67
N LEU A 756 22.69 12.73 24.24
CA LEU A 756 23.54 13.68 24.93
C LEU A 756 23.61 13.33 26.42
N SER A 757 24.80 13.08 26.95
CA SER A 757 25.01 12.81 28.38
C SER A 757 24.87 14.05 29.27
N ARG A 758 24.79 15.24 28.69
CA ARG A 758 24.64 16.53 29.38
C ARG A 758 24.06 17.61 28.45
N LYS A 759 23.52 18.66 29.02
CA LYS A 759 23.08 19.85 28.30
C LYS A 759 24.20 20.43 27.43
N PRO A 760 23.98 20.85 26.18
CA PRO A 760 24.93 21.57 25.35
C PRO A 760 25.47 22.84 26.06
N LEU A 761 26.73 23.16 25.83
CA LEU A 761 27.37 24.37 26.36
C LEU A 761 26.76 25.63 25.75
N SER A 762 26.44 25.59 24.46
CA SER A 762 25.74 26.67 23.78
C SER A 762 25.03 26.17 22.54
N VAL A 763 23.90 26.81 22.19
CA VAL A 763 23.21 26.66 20.92
C VAL A 763 23.06 28.05 20.32
N THR A 764 23.40 28.19 19.03
CA THR A 764 23.22 29.44 18.30
C THR A 764 22.51 29.23 16.98
N ILE A 765 21.76 30.22 16.54
CA ILE A 765 21.10 30.29 15.23
C ILE A 765 21.69 31.45 14.45
N ASP A 766 22.39 31.20 13.34
CA ASP A 766 23.10 32.19 12.52
C ASP A 766 23.99 33.13 13.38
N GLY A 767 24.66 32.54 14.39
CA GLY A 767 25.55 33.24 15.34
C GLY A 767 24.87 33.86 16.57
N ASN A 768 23.54 33.95 16.64
CA ASN A 768 22.80 34.48 17.78
C ASN A 768 22.45 33.33 18.78
N SER A 769 22.53 33.63 20.09
CA SER A 769 22.22 32.67 21.14
C SER A 769 20.79 32.20 21.06
N LEU A 770 20.58 30.91 21.22
CA LEU A 770 19.26 30.25 21.25
C LEU A 770 19.11 29.45 22.54
N GLU A 771 17.94 29.55 23.15
CA GLU A 771 17.60 28.73 24.33
C GLU A 771 17.48 27.26 23.95
N CYS A 772 18.00 26.40 24.81
CA CYS A 772 17.95 24.95 24.62
C CYS A 772 17.45 24.29 25.92
N TYR A 773 16.39 23.49 25.78
CA TYR A 773 15.90 22.61 26.83
C TYR A 773 16.64 21.27 26.77
N TYR A 774 17.02 20.70 27.91
CA TYR A 774 17.65 19.39 27.98
C TYR A 774 16.85 18.46 28.91
N ASN A 775 16.51 17.29 28.40
CA ASN A 775 15.89 16.22 29.18
C ASN A 775 16.94 15.14 29.48
N ALA A 776 17.23 14.93 30.78
CA ALA A 776 18.22 13.97 31.22
C ALA A 776 17.71 12.51 31.19
N GLU A 777 16.39 12.29 31.14
CA GLU A 777 15.79 10.95 31.04
C GLU A 777 15.85 10.42 29.62
N THR A 778 15.51 11.25 28.63
CA THR A 778 15.57 10.89 27.20
C THR A 778 16.94 11.17 26.57
N LEU A 779 17.85 11.80 27.30
CA LEU A 779 19.17 12.26 26.82
C LEU A 779 19.04 13.15 25.56
N GLU A 780 18.01 13.98 25.49
CA GLU A 780 17.71 14.84 24.36
C GLU A 780 17.86 16.32 24.71
N ALA A 781 18.34 17.08 23.74
CA ALA A 781 18.34 18.55 23.79
C ALA A 781 17.45 19.09 22.67
N GLU A 782 16.46 19.90 23.02
CA GLU A 782 15.52 20.54 22.11
C GLU A 782 15.79 22.04 22.02
N ALA A 783 15.95 22.56 20.81
CA ALA A 783 16.11 23.98 20.51
C ALA A 783 15.02 24.41 19.52
N LYS A 784 14.03 25.17 20.00
CA LYS A 784 12.98 25.72 19.16
C LYS A 784 13.49 26.98 18.45
N LEU A 785 13.44 27.00 17.13
CA LEU A 785 13.85 28.14 16.32
C LEU A 785 12.73 29.21 16.31
N PRO A 786 13.07 30.49 16.13
CA PRO A 786 12.07 31.49 15.77
C PRO A 786 11.33 31.10 14.49
N VAL A 787 10.03 31.40 14.42
CA VAL A 787 9.28 31.22 13.18
C VAL A 787 9.93 32.06 12.07
N MET A 788 10.17 31.45 10.93
CA MET A 788 10.95 32.07 9.84
C MET A 788 10.34 31.82 8.47
N ASP A 789 10.73 32.64 7.49
CA ASP A 789 10.35 32.43 6.10
C ASP A 789 10.94 31.10 5.58
N ALA A 790 10.12 30.30 4.95
CA ALA A 790 10.53 28.97 4.49
C ALA A 790 11.50 28.98 3.29
N ASP A 791 11.61 30.10 2.59
CA ASP A 791 12.56 30.35 1.49
C ASP A 791 13.95 30.79 1.97
N LYS A 792 14.16 30.91 3.28
CA LYS A 792 15.47 31.24 3.87
C LYS A 792 16.14 30.00 4.45
N ALA A 793 17.44 29.88 4.21
CA ALA A 793 18.26 28.87 4.87
C ALA A 793 18.60 29.33 6.30
N VAL A 794 18.83 28.35 7.19
CA VAL A 794 19.23 28.58 8.58
C VAL A 794 20.32 27.62 9.00
N THR A 795 21.25 28.10 9.83
CA THR A 795 22.33 27.32 10.44
C THR A 795 22.21 27.34 11.96
N VAL A 796 22.13 26.15 12.55
CA VAL A 796 22.13 25.96 14.01
C VAL A 796 23.45 25.32 14.40
N GLU A 797 24.22 25.99 15.25
CA GLU A 797 25.49 25.50 15.79
C GLU A 797 25.30 25.13 17.26
N ILE A 798 25.71 23.91 17.62
CA ILE A 798 25.59 23.35 18.96
C ILE A 798 26.98 22.95 19.44
N LYS A 799 27.39 23.42 20.60
CA LYS A 799 28.70 23.10 21.23
C LYS A 799 28.49 22.18 22.44
N PHE A 800 29.33 21.15 22.54
CA PHE A 800 29.27 20.15 23.61
C PHE A 800 30.26 20.41 24.76
#